data_c7d4a902f04b789ae01dee874c90efd2
#
_entry.id   c7d4a902f04b789ae01dee874c90efd2
#
_cell.length_a   1.000
_cell.length_b   1.000
_cell.length_c   1.000
_cell.angle_alpha   90.00
_cell.angle_beta   90.00
_cell.angle_gamma   90.00
#
_symmetry.space_group_name_H-M   'P 1'
#
loop_
_entity.id
_entity.type
_entity.pdbx_description
1 polymer ?
#
loop_
_entity_poly.entity_id
_entity_poly.type
_entity_poly.pdbx_seq_one_letter_code
_entity_poly.pdbx_strand_id
1 'polypeptide(L)'
;MELLSRKSKDEKKVLRKQIKASHTLLKHEGIHTTSKPTKHLVVANGGLGNGVSREHLSAALGEMGELEVLVMPAHKPYAFVTYSSDENALKAHVNLNGHKLQCGESSVTLYLGFVESVKCLEEETVSLPEGLTVVNDFVSPEEEAQLLASIDWSSICDQDTAQKALKHRKVKHYGYEFQYDNNNVDKDKPLPAGLPKECMPLLERCMKHGYISVMPDQLTVNQYESGQGIPPHVDTHSAFEDTIMSLSLGAQTVMEFRHPDGRLVAVVLPLRSLLVMKGESRYLWTHGITPRKFDMVPTADSDCPIRTVSNLAQNKLTLNKRDTRTSFTFRKIRHESCNCGKIVPSQHDSASLPGCQADAAHLEQQYVHQVYDAIASHFSSTRHSPWPRVCDFLCSLPPGSVLADVGCGNGKYLGVNPQVVAMGCDRSSALIRICAERGFQVFVSDALSVPLRTASCDACISIAVIHHFSTRERRLDAIKELVRLLKPGGQALIYVWAFEQEYNKQKSKYLKDSKENQRPEVSISSKQQSSVSGHSSVQTIRLFEDNENELYMVSPKQVTQVKLSVHTNRTAFNTQDLLVPWHLKDGKRMKISNTENSSTPVFHRYYHVFQKGELEQLCGQVAGVKVQSSYHDQGNWCVILQKDL
;
A
#
# COMPACT_ATOMS: atom_id res chain seq x y z
N MET A 1 -11.09 -0.72 -47.60
CA MET A 1 -12.31 0.03 -47.20
C MET A 1 -13.60 -0.44 -47.85
N GLU A 2 -13.57 -1.26 -48.89
CA GLU A 2 -14.78 -1.73 -49.62
C GLU A 2 -15.60 -2.84 -48.94
N LEU A 3 -15.08 -3.59 -47.97
CA LEU A 3 -15.80 -4.67 -47.27
C LEU A 3 -16.77 -4.21 -46.17
N LEU A 4 -16.79 -2.92 -45.85
CA LEU A 4 -17.62 -2.38 -44.75
C LEU A 4 -19.03 -1.93 -45.15
N SER A 5 -19.35 -1.85 -46.44
CA SER A 5 -20.61 -1.22 -46.89
C SER A 5 -21.86 -2.12 -46.81
N ARG A 6 -21.71 -3.46 -46.66
CA ARG A 6 -22.84 -4.42 -46.68
C ARG A 6 -23.17 -5.10 -45.33
N LYS A 7 -22.44 -4.81 -44.25
CA LYS A 7 -22.68 -5.42 -42.95
C LYS A 7 -23.77 -4.70 -42.16
N SER A 8 -24.58 -5.44 -41.41
CA SER A 8 -25.60 -4.91 -40.52
C SER A 8 -25.01 -3.97 -39.44
N LYS A 9 -25.84 -3.14 -38.79
CA LYS A 9 -25.36 -2.25 -37.72
C LYS A 9 -24.72 -3.03 -36.56
N ASP A 10 -25.23 -4.22 -36.25
CA ASP A 10 -24.73 -5.06 -35.18
C ASP A 10 -23.41 -5.74 -35.52
N GLU A 11 -23.26 -6.25 -36.74
CA GLU A 11 -21.98 -6.78 -37.27
C GLU A 11 -20.87 -5.70 -37.29
N LYS A 12 -21.20 -4.47 -37.70
CA LYS A 12 -20.26 -3.35 -37.64
C LYS A 12 -19.84 -3.01 -36.20
N LYS A 13 -20.75 -3.15 -35.22
CA LYS A 13 -20.48 -2.94 -33.79
C LYS A 13 -19.56 -4.03 -33.22
N VAL A 14 -19.79 -5.28 -33.56
CA VAL A 14 -18.94 -6.43 -33.16
C VAL A 14 -17.54 -6.26 -33.72
N LEU A 15 -17.42 -5.99 -35.01
CA LEU A 15 -16.11 -5.79 -35.68
C LEU A 15 -15.30 -4.65 -35.06
N ARG A 16 -15.95 -3.52 -34.75
CA ARG A 16 -15.28 -2.40 -34.04
C ARG A 16 -14.75 -2.81 -32.67
N LYS A 17 -15.53 -3.59 -31.92
CA LYS A 17 -15.11 -4.10 -30.60
C LYS A 17 -13.96 -5.11 -30.71
N GLN A 18 -13.99 -5.97 -31.72
CA GLN A 18 -12.93 -6.93 -32.02
C GLN A 18 -11.60 -6.22 -32.36
N ILE A 19 -11.64 -5.24 -33.26
CA ILE A 19 -10.46 -4.42 -33.61
C ILE A 19 -9.92 -3.72 -32.35
N LYS A 20 -10.80 -3.17 -31.52
CA LYS A 20 -10.40 -2.54 -30.26
C LYS A 20 -9.76 -3.55 -29.29
N ALA A 21 -10.28 -4.77 -29.19
CA ALA A 21 -9.71 -5.84 -28.35
C ALA A 21 -8.32 -6.25 -28.84
N SER A 22 -8.13 -6.49 -30.14
CA SER A 22 -6.81 -6.79 -30.72
C SER A 22 -5.80 -5.65 -30.53
N HIS A 23 -6.22 -4.40 -30.71
CA HIS A 23 -5.39 -3.23 -30.40
C HIS A 23 -5.00 -3.13 -28.93
N THR A 24 -5.91 -3.49 -28.03
CA THR A 24 -5.65 -3.49 -26.59
C THR A 24 -4.65 -4.58 -26.21
N LEU A 25 -4.78 -5.79 -26.77
CA LEU A 25 -3.84 -6.89 -26.57
C LEU A 25 -2.44 -6.53 -27.07
N LEU A 26 -2.35 -5.96 -28.26
CA LEU A 26 -1.07 -5.50 -28.82
C LEU A 26 -0.42 -4.43 -27.94
N LYS A 27 -1.19 -3.40 -27.56
CA LYS A 27 -0.68 -2.23 -26.83
C LYS A 27 -0.24 -2.56 -25.41
N HIS A 28 -0.96 -3.43 -24.69
CA HIS A 28 -0.75 -3.67 -23.26
C HIS A 28 -0.01 -4.98 -22.96
N GLU A 29 -0.07 -5.95 -23.88
CA GLU A 29 0.48 -7.29 -23.65
C GLU A 29 1.47 -7.73 -24.75
N GLY A 30 1.67 -6.90 -25.76
CA GLY A 30 2.55 -7.21 -26.91
C GLY A 30 2.08 -8.39 -27.76
N ILE A 31 0.78 -8.76 -27.67
CA ILE A 31 0.22 -9.91 -28.40
C ILE A 31 -0.23 -9.47 -29.79
N HIS A 32 0.44 -9.98 -30.81
CA HIS A 32 0.12 -9.74 -32.20
C HIS A 32 -0.91 -10.76 -32.70
N THR A 33 -2.02 -10.27 -33.26
CA THR A 33 -2.99 -11.12 -33.94
C THR A 33 -2.71 -11.11 -35.45
N THR A 34 -2.86 -12.28 -36.12
CA THR A 34 -2.72 -12.47 -37.54
C THR A 34 -4.07 -12.63 -38.24
N SER A 35 -4.18 -12.27 -39.49
CA SER A 35 -5.36 -12.57 -40.33
C SER A 35 -5.32 -13.97 -40.95
N LYS A 36 -4.16 -14.62 -40.96
CA LYS A 36 -3.97 -15.97 -41.47
C LYS A 36 -4.46 -16.99 -40.42
N PRO A 37 -5.34 -17.93 -40.77
CA PRO A 37 -5.74 -18.98 -39.87
C PRO A 37 -4.53 -19.80 -39.40
N THR A 38 -4.52 -20.08 -38.08
CA THR A 38 -3.56 -20.95 -37.41
C THR A 38 -4.33 -21.79 -36.39
N LYS A 39 -3.74 -22.87 -35.85
CA LYS A 39 -4.35 -23.66 -34.79
C LYS A 39 -4.38 -22.95 -33.43
N HIS A 40 -3.78 -21.77 -33.32
CA HIS A 40 -3.66 -21.01 -32.08
C HIS A 40 -4.57 -19.77 -32.11
N LEU A 41 -5.39 -19.61 -31.08
CA LEU A 41 -6.27 -18.45 -30.90
C LEU A 41 -6.01 -17.75 -29.58
N VAL A 42 -6.16 -16.43 -29.57
CA VAL A 42 -6.35 -15.65 -28.37
C VAL A 42 -7.83 -15.28 -28.22
N VAL A 43 -8.37 -15.52 -27.04
CA VAL A 43 -9.75 -15.15 -26.64
C VAL A 43 -9.65 -13.91 -25.77
N ALA A 44 -9.86 -12.74 -26.34
CA ALA A 44 -9.51 -11.44 -25.73
C ALA A 44 -10.27 -11.13 -24.44
N ASN A 45 -11.52 -11.58 -24.30
CA ASN A 45 -12.35 -11.35 -23.11
C ASN A 45 -12.59 -12.66 -22.33
N GLY A 46 -11.97 -13.75 -22.71
CA GLY A 46 -12.18 -15.09 -22.13
C GLY A 46 -11.29 -15.42 -20.95
N GLY A 47 -10.63 -14.46 -20.34
CA GLY A 47 -9.69 -14.71 -19.25
C GLY A 47 -10.30 -14.70 -17.85
N LEU A 48 -9.54 -15.26 -16.89
CA LEU A 48 -9.87 -15.30 -15.47
C LEU A 48 -10.13 -13.88 -14.89
N GLY A 49 -9.41 -12.87 -15.39
CA GLY A 49 -9.57 -11.47 -14.98
C GLY A 49 -10.93 -10.85 -15.36
N ASN A 50 -11.65 -11.46 -16.31
CA ASN A 50 -13.02 -11.06 -16.69
C ASN A 50 -14.12 -11.92 -16.04
N GLY A 51 -13.77 -12.79 -15.10
CA GLY A 51 -14.74 -13.65 -14.42
C GLY A 51 -15.17 -14.88 -15.24
N VAL A 52 -14.40 -15.26 -16.27
CA VAL A 52 -14.62 -16.48 -17.06
C VAL A 52 -13.85 -17.61 -16.41
N SER A 53 -14.53 -18.65 -15.93
CA SER A 53 -13.87 -19.83 -15.38
C SER A 53 -13.34 -20.71 -16.51
N ARG A 54 -12.37 -21.56 -16.16
CA ARG A 54 -11.79 -22.52 -17.12
C ARG A 54 -12.82 -23.48 -17.68
N GLU A 55 -13.71 -23.97 -16.83
CA GLU A 55 -14.77 -24.93 -17.18
C GLU A 55 -15.72 -24.34 -18.21
N HIS A 56 -16.18 -23.09 -17.99
CA HIS A 56 -17.08 -22.44 -18.94
C HIS A 56 -16.42 -22.20 -20.31
N LEU A 57 -15.15 -21.74 -20.28
CA LEU A 57 -14.44 -21.47 -21.54
C LEU A 57 -14.08 -22.76 -22.26
N SER A 58 -13.58 -23.79 -21.54
CA SER A 58 -13.22 -25.10 -22.10
C SER A 58 -14.43 -25.80 -22.72
N ALA A 59 -15.60 -25.76 -22.08
CA ALA A 59 -16.84 -26.31 -22.63
C ALA A 59 -17.22 -25.66 -23.94
N ALA A 60 -17.27 -24.32 -23.99
CA ALA A 60 -17.64 -23.59 -25.21
C ALA A 60 -16.63 -23.79 -26.36
N LEU A 61 -15.35 -23.84 -26.08
CA LEU A 61 -14.30 -24.06 -27.07
C LEU A 61 -14.27 -25.52 -27.54
N GLY A 62 -14.50 -26.48 -26.61
CA GLY A 62 -14.50 -27.92 -26.90
C GLY A 62 -15.61 -28.38 -27.84
N GLU A 63 -16.75 -27.67 -27.90
CA GLU A 63 -17.80 -27.91 -28.88
C GLU A 63 -17.35 -27.67 -30.32
N MET A 64 -16.30 -26.90 -30.50
CA MET A 64 -15.76 -26.56 -31.83
C MET A 64 -14.73 -27.54 -32.35
N GLY A 65 -14.09 -28.33 -31.46
CA GLY A 65 -13.09 -29.34 -31.79
C GLY A 65 -12.21 -29.67 -30.59
N GLU A 66 -11.32 -30.61 -30.76
CA GLU A 66 -10.39 -31.07 -29.74
C GLU A 66 -9.35 -30.02 -29.38
N LEU A 67 -9.22 -29.75 -28.08
CA LEU A 67 -8.28 -28.76 -27.51
C LEU A 67 -6.99 -29.47 -27.10
N GLU A 68 -5.85 -29.04 -27.64
CA GLU A 68 -4.52 -29.49 -27.16
C GLU A 68 -4.12 -28.75 -25.88
N VAL A 69 -4.30 -27.40 -25.86
CA VAL A 69 -3.86 -26.55 -24.76
C VAL A 69 -4.84 -25.41 -24.55
N LEU A 70 -5.19 -25.13 -23.29
CA LEU A 70 -5.89 -23.92 -22.87
C LEU A 70 -5.07 -23.22 -21.78
N VAL A 71 -4.54 -22.03 -22.08
CA VAL A 71 -3.75 -21.19 -21.16
C VAL A 71 -4.58 -20.01 -20.71
N MET A 72 -4.80 -19.88 -19.40
CA MET A 72 -5.54 -18.77 -18.82
C MET A 72 -4.64 -18.05 -17.78
N PRO A 73 -3.91 -16.99 -18.18
CA PRO A 73 -2.99 -16.30 -17.30
C PRO A 73 -3.71 -15.68 -16.09
N ALA A 74 -3.09 -15.75 -14.92
CA ALA A 74 -3.64 -15.20 -13.69
C ALA A 74 -3.92 -13.69 -13.84
N HIS A 75 -5.09 -13.24 -13.39
CA HIS A 75 -5.54 -11.85 -13.43
C HIS A 75 -5.67 -11.21 -14.82
N LYS A 76 -5.41 -11.94 -15.91
CA LYS A 76 -5.52 -11.39 -17.26
C LYS A 76 -6.94 -11.54 -17.83
N PRO A 77 -7.41 -10.59 -18.64
CA PRO A 77 -8.74 -10.63 -19.25
C PRO A 77 -8.83 -11.55 -20.48
N TYR A 78 -7.74 -12.19 -20.89
CA TYR A 78 -7.65 -13.01 -22.07
C TYR A 78 -7.19 -14.43 -21.75
N ALA A 79 -7.43 -15.33 -22.69
CA ALA A 79 -6.96 -16.72 -22.67
C ALA A 79 -6.36 -17.08 -24.04
N PHE A 80 -5.50 -18.11 -24.08
CA PHE A 80 -5.02 -18.72 -25.31
C PHE A 80 -5.53 -20.13 -25.41
N VAL A 81 -5.86 -20.55 -26.64
CA VAL A 81 -6.25 -21.94 -26.93
C VAL A 81 -5.47 -22.43 -28.16
N THR A 82 -5.05 -23.70 -28.09
CA THR A 82 -4.47 -24.43 -29.22
C THR A 82 -5.37 -25.60 -29.53
N TYR A 83 -5.83 -25.69 -30.76
CA TYR A 83 -6.60 -26.81 -31.29
C TYR A 83 -5.69 -27.86 -31.96
N SER A 84 -6.20 -29.10 -32.09
CA SER A 84 -5.52 -30.15 -32.81
C SER A 84 -5.34 -29.85 -34.32
N SER A 85 -6.18 -28.97 -34.89
CA SER A 85 -6.09 -28.56 -36.29
C SER A 85 -6.46 -27.08 -36.54
N ASP A 86 -5.96 -26.51 -37.63
CA ASP A 86 -6.34 -25.16 -38.10
C ASP A 86 -7.83 -25.07 -38.44
N GLU A 87 -8.45 -26.18 -38.89
CA GLU A 87 -9.88 -26.24 -39.25
C GLU A 87 -10.75 -26.05 -38.00
N ASN A 88 -10.41 -26.71 -36.87
CA ASN A 88 -11.11 -26.57 -35.60
C ASN A 88 -10.98 -25.15 -35.07
N ALA A 89 -9.79 -24.55 -35.15
CA ALA A 89 -9.56 -23.16 -34.77
C ALA A 89 -10.36 -22.18 -35.65
N LEU A 90 -10.44 -22.42 -36.94
CA LEU A 90 -11.24 -21.60 -37.85
C LEU A 90 -12.73 -21.72 -37.54
N LYS A 91 -13.23 -22.95 -37.26
CA LYS A 91 -14.62 -23.20 -36.83
C LYS A 91 -14.94 -22.44 -35.56
N ALA A 92 -14.04 -22.48 -34.56
CA ALA A 92 -14.19 -21.73 -33.30
C ALA A 92 -14.21 -20.22 -33.55
N HIS A 93 -13.29 -19.70 -34.36
CA HIS A 93 -13.25 -18.30 -34.70
C HIS A 93 -14.53 -17.81 -35.38
N VAL A 94 -15.10 -18.59 -36.31
CA VAL A 94 -16.33 -18.21 -37.03
C VAL A 94 -17.55 -18.21 -36.12
N ASN A 95 -17.69 -19.24 -35.26
CA ASN A 95 -18.89 -19.46 -34.47
C ASN A 95 -18.89 -18.71 -33.13
N LEU A 96 -17.73 -18.56 -32.49
CA LEU A 96 -17.64 -18.00 -31.14
C LEU A 96 -17.22 -16.51 -31.13
N ASN A 97 -16.73 -15.98 -32.25
CA ASN A 97 -16.32 -14.58 -32.28
C ASN A 97 -17.53 -13.62 -32.25
N GLY A 98 -17.67 -12.88 -31.17
CA GLY A 98 -18.85 -12.06 -30.90
C GLY A 98 -19.97 -12.80 -30.15
N HIS A 99 -19.79 -14.09 -29.87
CA HIS A 99 -20.74 -14.89 -29.08
C HIS A 99 -20.74 -14.47 -27.60
N LYS A 100 -21.91 -14.57 -26.96
CA LYS A 100 -22.08 -14.33 -25.52
C LYS A 100 -21.94 -15.64 -24.77
N LEU A 101 -20.84 -15.80 -24.04
CA LEU A 101 -20.66 -16.92 -23.10
C LEU A 101 -21.35 -16.59 -21.79
N GLN A 102 -22.23 -17.48 -21.33
CA GLN A 102 -22.87 -17.37 -20.03
C GLN A 102 -21.93 -17.90 -18.94
N CYS A 103 -21.66 -17.08 -17.91
CA CYS A 103 -20.80 -17.44 -16.77
C CYS A 103 -21.59 -17.20 -15.48
N GLY A 104 -22.40 -18.19 -15.08
CA GLY A 104 -23.34 -18.06 -13.96
C GLY A 104 -24.38 -16.97 -14.21
N GLU A 105 -24.44 -15.97 -13.34
CA GLU A 105 -25.37 -14.83 -13.45
C GLU A 105 -24.93 -13.74 -14.46
N SER A 106 -23.69 -13.81 -14.93
CA SER A 106 -23.11 -12.83 -15.86
C SER A 106 -22.87 -13.42 -17.25
N SER A 107 -22.75 -12.59 -18.27
CA SER A 107 -22.37 -13.00 -19.61
C SER A 107 -21.23 -12.17 -20.16
N VAL A 108 -20.30 -12.80 -20.85
CA VAL A 108 -19.12 -12.17 -21.45
C VAL A 108 -19.16 -12.39 -22.95
N THR A 109 -18.94 -11.33 -23.75
CA THR A 109 -18.84 -11.46 -25.20
C THR A 109 -17.40 -11.83 -25.56
N LEU A 110 -17.19 -12.97 -26.21
CA LEU A 110 -15.89 -13.45 -26.63
C LEU A 110 -15.43 -12.72 -27.92
N TYR A 111 -14.14 -12.37 -27.99
CA TYR A 111 -13.50 -11.87 -29.21
C TYR A 111 -12.26 -12.70 -29.48
N LEU A 112 -12.28 -13.44 -30.60
CA LEU A 112 -11.23 -14.36 -30.99
C LEU A 112 -10.32 -13.73 -32.05
N GLY A 113 -9.03 -14.02 -31.98
CA GLY A 113 -8.04 -13.66 -32.99
C GLY A 113 -7.00 -14.77 -33.14
N PHE A 114 -6.52 -14.99 -34.36
CA PHE A 114 -5.42 -15.94 -34.59
C PHE A 114 -4.09 -15.36 -34.11
N VAL A 115 -3.23 -16.21 -33.54
CA VAL A 115 -1.87 -15.89 -33.12
C VAL A 115 -0.89 -16.92 -33.70
N GLU A 116 0.37 -16.55 -33.88
CA GLU A 116 1.37 -17.45 -34.48
C GLU A 116 1.80 -18.57 -33.52
N SER A 117 1.86 -18.28 -32.24
CA SER A 117 2.24 -19.24 -31.19
C SER A 117 1.66 -18.87 -29.84
N VAL A 118 1.56 -19.86 -28.96
CA VAL A 118 1.19 -19.68 -27.56
C VAL A 118 2.44 -19.92 -26.70
N LYS A 119 2.89 -18.91 -25.96
CA LYS A 119 3.98 -19.07 -24.99
C LYS A 119 3.42 -19.68 -23.72
N CYS A 120 3.79 -20.90 -23.41
CA CYS A 120 3.63 -21.48 -22.08
C CYS A 120 4.78 -20.95 -21.22
N LEU A 121 4.47 -20.25 -20.12
CA LEU A 121 5.47 -19.91 -19.13
C LEU A 121 5.81 -21.17 -18.31
N GLU A 122 7.09 -21.36 -18.03
CA GLU A 122 7.58 -22.47 -17.23
C GLU A 122 7.05 -22.38 -15.78
N GLU A 123 6.89 -23.54 -15.15
CA GLU A 123 6.43 -23.66 -13.76
C GLU A 123 7.56 -23.21 -12.82
N GLU A 124 7.40 -22.06 -12.17
CA GLU A 124 8.26 -21.69 -11.04
C GLU A 124 7.71 -22.34 -9.76
N THR A 125 8.45 -23.22 -9.13
CA THR A 125 8.13 -23.77 -7.81
C THR A 125 8.46 -22.73 -6.74
N VAL A 126 7.44 -22.08 -6.16
CA VAL A 126 7.60 -21.20 -4.99
C VAL A 126 7.33 -22.00 -3.72
N SER A 127 8.28 -22.02 -2.81
CA SER A 127 8.11 -22.62 -1.49
C SER A 127 7.15 -21.82 -0.63
N LEU A 128 6.44 -22.49 0.26
CA LEU A 128 5.66 -21.82 1.31
C LEU A 128 6.58 -20.96 2.20
N PRO A 129 6.04 -19.90 2.82
CA PRO A 129 6.73 -19.19 3.89
C PRO A 129 7.24 -20.16 4.97
N GLU A 130 8.47 -19.97 5.45
CA GLU A 130 9.02 -20.81 6.50
C GLU A 130 8.18 -20.72 7.77
N GLY A 131 7.88 -21.88 8.38
CA GLY A 131 7.00 -21.98 9.55
C GLY A 131 5.51 -21.93 9.26
N LEU A 132 5.10 -21.91 7.97
CA LEU A 132 3.70 -21.99 7.56
C LEU A 132 3.29 -23.44 7.30
N THR A 133 2.21 -23.87 7.94
CA THR A 133 1.63 -25.21 7.74
C THR A 133 0.13 -25.10 7.46
N VAL A 134 -0.36 -25.83 6.48
CA VAL A 134 -1.79 -25.98 6.17
C VAL A 134 -2.17 -27.44 6.30
N VAL A 135 -3.17 -27.72 7.12
CA VAL A 135 -3.71 -29.07 7.35
C VAL A 135 -5.13 -29.09 6.81
N ASN A 136 -5.36 -29.89 5.77
CA ASN A 136 -6.68 -30.03 5.14
C ASN A 136 -7.58 -30.92 5.99
N ASP A 137 -8.90 -30.70 5.91
CA ASP A 137 -9.95 -31.48 6.59
C ASP A 137 -9.65 -31.76 8.06
N PHE A 138 -9.17 -30.74 8.76
CA PHE A 138 -8.74 -30.84 10.16
C PHE A 138 -9.92 -31.08 11.13
N VAL A 139 -11.10 -30.65 10.77
CA VAL A 139 -12.36 -30.90 11.48
C VAL A 139 -13.37 -31.58 10.58
N SER A 140 -14.26 -32.40 11.18
CA SER A 140 -15.36 -33.04 10.44
C SER A 140 -16.47 -32.04 10.11
N PRO A 141 -17.40 -32.36 9.20
CA PRO A 141 -18.58 -31.54 8.95
C PRO A 141 -19.45 -31.30 10.20
N GLU A 142 -19.54 -32.29 11.09
CA GLU A 142 -20.29 -32.22 12.35
C GLU A 142 -19.60 -31.28 13.34
N GLU A 143 -18.27 -31.36 13.48
CA GLU A 143 -17.48 -30.45 14.29
C GLU A 143 -17.60 -29.00 13.77
N GLU A 144 -17.53 -28.81 12.44
CA GLU A 144 -17.74 -27.52 11.81
C GLU A 144 -19.10 -26.93 12.16
N ALA A 145 -20.19 -27.71 12.05
CA ALA A 145 -21.54 -27.26 12.39
C ALA A 145 -21.65 -26.86 13.86
N GLN A 146 -21.04 -27.61 14.78
CA GLN A 146 -21.03 -27.31 16.22
C GLN A 146 -20.26 -26.02 16.52
N LEU A 147 -19.06 -25.84 15.92
CA LEU A 147 -18.25 -24.64 16.08
C LEU A 147 -18.98 -23.40 15.57
N LEU A 148 -19.61 -23.48 14.39
CA LEU A 148 -20.37 -22.36 13.84
C LEU A 148 -21.59 -22.00 14.70
N ALA A 149 -22.29 -23.01 15.25
CA ALA A 149 -23.45 -22.83 16.13
C ALA A 149 -23.07 -22.24 17.50
N SER A 150 -21.81 -22.44 17.97
CA SER A 150 -21.34 -21.90 19.25
C SER A 150 -21.19 -20.37 19.26
N ILE A 151 -21.23 -19.72 18.08
CA ILE A 151 -21.03 -18.28 17.96
C ILE A 151 -22.37 -17.54 17.97
N ASP A 152 -22.69 -16.89 19.07
CA ASP A 152 -23.83 -16.01 19.16
C ASP A 152 -23.49 -14.63 18.56
N TRP A 153 -24.02 -14.35 17.36
CA TRP A 153 -23.88 -13.06 16.68
C TRP A 153 -24.91 -12.01 17.12
N SER A 154 -25.94 -12.38 17.91
CA SER A 154 -27.02 -11.48 18.31
C SER A 154 -26.58 -10.43 19.35
N SER A 155 -25.53 -10.71 20.11
CA SER A 155 -24.97 -9.81 21.11
C SER A 155 -24.14 -8.65 20.53
N ILE A 156 -23.94 -8.60 19.20
CA ILE A 156 -23.23 -7.53 18.52
C ILE A 156 -24.24 -6.44 18.17
N CYS A 157 -24.35 -5.41 19.04
CA CYS A 157 -25.16 -4.23 18.72
C CYS A 157 -24.55 -3.45 17.56
N ASP A 158 -25.37 -3.09 16.55
CA ASP A 158 -24.99 -2.22 15.42
C ASP A 158 -24.51 -0.80 15.86
N GLN A 159 -24.57 -0.50 17.15
CA GLN A 159 -24.16 0.77 17.73
C GLN A 159 -22.71 0.80 18.26
N ASP A 160 -22.01 -0.34 18.30
CA ASP A 160 -20.61 -0.39 18.75
C ASP A 160 -19.72 0.36 17.75
N THR A 161 -19.07 1.41 18.26
CA THR A 161 -18.11 2.23 17.49
C THR A 161 -16.95 1.41 16.92
N ALA A 162 -16.55 0.32 17.59
CA ALA A 162 -15.53 -0.63 17.14
C ALA A 162 -15.99 -1.42 15.90
N GLN A 163 -17.26 -1.86 15.84
CA GLN A 163 -17.83 -2.56 14.68
C GLN A 163 -17.99 -1.64 13.46
N LYS A 164 -18.28 -0.34 13.66
CA LYS A 164 -18.33 0.64 12.57
C LYS A 164 -16.99 0.86 11.88
N ALA A 165 -15.88 0.66 12.58
CA ALA A 165 -14.54 0.71 12.01
C ALA A 165 -14.20 -0.53 11.15
N LEU A 166 -14.87 -1.67 11.37
CA LEU A 166 -14.63 -2.96 10.71
C LEU A 166 -15.62 -3.21 9.55
N LYS A 167 -15.80 -2.26 8.65
CA LYS A 167 -16.78 -2.27 7.54
C LYS A 167 -16.73 -3.49 6.60
N HIS A 168 -15.70 -4.34 6.71
CA HIS A 168 -15.41 -5.40 5.75
C HIS A 168 -15.45 -6.82 6.35
N ARG A 169 -15.96 -7.00 7.58
CA ARG A 169 -16.19 -8.29 8.24
C ARG A 169 -16.92 -8.11 9.56
N LYS A 170 -17.58 -9.19 10.05
CA LYS A 170 -18.05 -9.27 11.44
C LYS A 170 -16.95 -9.88 12.30
N VAL A 171 -16.78 -9.39 13.52
CA VAL A 171 -15.73 -9.87 14.43
C VAL A 171 -16.31 -10.11 15.82
N LYS A 172 -15.89 -11.21 16.48
CA LYS A 172 -16.18 -11.49 17.88
C LYS A 172 -14.93 -12.03 18.59
N HIS A 173 -14.70 -11.56 19.81
CA HIS A 173 -13.56 -11.96 20.64
C HIS A 173 -14.00 -12.83 21.80
N TYR A 174 -13.16 -13.77 22.20
CA TYR A 174 -13.31 -14.64 23.35
C TYR A 174 -11.98 -14.74 24.10
N GLY A 175 -12.03 -14.92 25.41
CA GLY A 175 -10.86 -14.95 26.28
C GLY A 175 -10.27 -13.56 26.52
N TYR A 176 -9.82 -12.87 25.47
CA TYR A 176 -9.34 -11.49 25.55
C TYR A 176 -9.82 -10.69 24.33
N GLU A 177 -10.16 -9.42 24.56
CA GLU A 177 -10.56 -8.50 23.51
C GLU A 177 -9.32 -7.85 22.86
N PHE A 178 -9.25 -7.88 21.53
CA PHE A 178 -8.23 -7.14 20.78
C PHE A 178 -8.71 -5.71 20.53
N GLN A 179 -7.96 -4.74 21.03
CA GLN A 179 -8.23 -3.31 20.89
C GLN A 179 -7.61 -2.78 19.59
N TYR A 180 -8.46 -2.41 18.61
CA TYR A 180 -8.01 -1.97 17.27
C TYR A 180 -7.47 -0.53 17.25
N ASP A 181 -7.71 0.28 18.26
CA ASP A 181 -7.23 1.65 18.43
C ASP A 181 -5.74 1.72 18.78
N ASN A 182 -5.27 0.79 19.62
CA ASN A 182 -3.88 0.70 20.07
C ASN A 182 -3.14 -0.55 19.55
N ASN A 183 -3.82 -1.37 18.73
CA ASN A 183 -3.32 -2.65 18.20
C ASN A 183 -2.74 -3.59 19.28
N ASN A 184 -3.39 -3.68 20.43
CA ASN A 184 -2.93 -4.49 21.56
C ASN A 184 -4.12 -5.15 22.30
N VAL A 185 -3.79 -5.89 23.34
CA VAL A 185 -4.74 -6.56 24.25
C VAL A 185 -4.48 -6.05 25.65
N ASP A 186 -5.55 -5.76 26.41
CA ASP A 186 -5.45 -5.50 27.85
C ASP A 186 -5.30 -6.85 28.58
N LYS A 187 -4.07 -7.15 29.00
CA LYS A 187 -3.69 -8.45 29.57
C LYS A 187 -4.27 -8.66 30.96
N ASP A 188 -4.72 -7.60 31.61
CA ASP A 188 -5.28 -7.60 32.95
C ASP A 188 -6.81 -7.72 32.95
N LYS A 189 -7.44 -7.69 31.77
CA LYS A 189 -8.90 -7.75 31.60
C LYS A 189 -9.35 -8.90 30.70
N PRO A 190 -9.30 -10.17 31.17
CA PRO A 190 -9.87 -11.28 30.42
C PRO A 190 -11.41 -11.15 30.34
N LEU A 191 -11.96 -11.60 29.20
CA LEU A 191 -13.41 -11.70 29.02
C LEU A 191 -13.99 -12.84 29.90
N PRO A 192 -15.13 -12.62 30.57
CA PRO A 192 -15.66 -13.57 31.57
C PRO A 192 -15.96 -14.96 31.01
N ALA A 193 -16.38 -15.04 29.76
CA ALA A 193 -16.82 -16.30 29.14
C ALA A 193 -15.67 -17.25 28.73
N GLY A 194 -14.41 -16.78 28.73
CA GLY A 194 -13.27 -17.58 28.21
C GLY A 194 -13.46 -18.03 26.76
N LEU A 195 -12.83 -19.14 26.37
CA LEU A 195 -13.02 -19.75 25.05
C LEU A 195 -14.29 -20.62 25.03
N PRO A 196 -15.03 -20.73 23.90
CA PRO A 196 -16.13 -21.66 23.76
C PRO A 196 -15.67 -23.10 24.02
N LYS A 197 -16.45 -23.87 24.80
CA LYS A 197 -16.12 -25.26 25.16
C LYS A 197 -16.03 -26.17 23.94
N GLU A 198 -16.74 -25.85 22.88
CA GLU A 198 -16.75 -26.55 21.59
C GLU A 198 -15.38 -26.50 20.88
N CYS A 199 -14.53 -25.52 21.25
CA CYS A 199 -13.16 -25.42 20.73
C CYS A 199 -12.17 -26.38 21.43
N MET A 200 -12.51 -26.91 22.61
CA MET A 200 -11.55 -27.70 23.40
C MET A 200 -11.07 -28.97 22.71
N PRO A 201 -11.94 -29.82 22.10
CA PRO A 201 -11.47 -31.03 21.39
C PRO A 201 -10.50 -30.71 20.24
N LEU A 202 -10.76 -29.63 19.52
CA LEU A 202 -9.90 -29.10 18.45
C LEU A 202 -8.51 -28.72 19.02
N LEU A 203 -8.47 -27.96 20.11
CA LEU A 203 -7.23 -27.48 20.72
C LEU A 203 -6.41 -28.62 21.33
N GLU A 204 -7.04 -29.60 21.98
CA GLU A 204 -6.40 -30.83 22.47
C GLU A 204 -5.78 -31.63 21.31
N ARG A 205 -6.47 -31.72 20.17
CA ARG A 205 -5.94 -32.32 18.93
C ARG A 205 -4.72 -31.56 18.42
N CYS A 206 -4.73 -30.23 18.46
CA CYS A 206 -3.57 -29.41 18.11
C CYS A 206 -2.36 -29.66 19.02
N MET A 207 -2.58 -29.80 20.32
CA MET A 207 -1.53 -30.17 21.31
C MET A 207 -0.96 -31.55 21.00
N LYS A 208 -1.82 -32.54 20.80
CA LYS A 208 -1.42 -33.93 20.51
C LYS A 208 -0.57 -34.05 19.24
N HIS A 209 -0.87 -33.27 18.21
CA HIS A 209 -0.11 -33.27 16.96
C HIS A 209 1.12 -32.31 16.98
N GLY A 210 1.39 -31.63 18.07
CA GLY A 210 2.53 -30.72 18.20
C GLY A 210 2.40 -29.40 17.40
N TYR A 211 1.19 -29.06 16.95
CA TYR A 211 0.96 -27.78 16.30
C TYR A 211 1.11 -26.61 17.29
N ILE A 212 0.75 -26.82 18.55
CA ILE A 212 0.96 -25.90 19.67
C ILE A 212 1.62 -26.63 20.84
N SER A 213 2.38 -25.90 21.66
CA SER A 213 2.98 -26.38 22.91
C SER A 213 2.27 -25.87 24.16
N VAL A 214 1.44 -24.83 24.01
CA VAL A 214 0.69 -24.18 25.09
C VAL A 214 -0.73 -23.93 24.60
N MET A 215 -1.72 -24.12 25.50
CA MET A 215 -3.13 -23.85 25.18
C MET A 215 -3.36 -22.37 24.91
N PRO A 216 -4.01 -21.99 23.81
CA PRO A 216 -4.46 -20.64 23.54
C PRO A 216 -5.46 -20.16 24.58
N ASP A 217 -5.45 -18.87 24.86
CA ASP A 217 -6.38 -18.19 25.77
C ASP A 217 -7.13 -17.03 25.11
N GLN A 218 -6.85 -16.77 23.83
CA GLN A 218 -7.54 -15.77 23.02
C GLN A 218 -8.05 -16.40 21.72
N LEU A 219 -9.30 -16.09 21.37
CA LEU A 219 -9.91 -16.44 20.09
C LEU A 219 -10.54 -15.19 19.46
N THR A 220 -10.20 -14.95 18.20
CA THR A 220 -10.91 -14.00 17.34
C THR A 220 -11.67 -14.75 16.26
N VAL A 221 -12.99 -14.62 16.23
CA VAL A 221 -13.83 -15.15 15.15
C VAL A 221 -14.11 -14.02 14.16
N ASN A 222 -13.73 -14.23 12.89
CA ASN A 222 -14.05 -13.31 11.81
C ASN A 222 -14.98 -13.98 10.81
N GLN A 223 -16.06 -13.30 10.43
CA GLN A 223 -16.96 -13.74 9.36
C GLN A 223 -16.86 -12.78 8.18
N TYR A 224 -16.59 -13.33 6.99
CA TYR A 224 -16.44 -12.63 5.73
C TYR A 224 -17.53 -13.07 4.76
N GLU A 225 -18.28 -12.13 4.23
CA GLU A 225 -19.20 -12.36 3.11
C GLU A 225 -18.46 -12.23 1.76
N SER A 226 -19.10 -12.67 0.69
CA SER A 226 -18.56 -12.53 -0.67
C SER A 226 -18.19 -11.09 -0.97
N GLY A 227 -16.96 -10.84 -1.41
CA GLY A 227 -16.45 -9.49 -1.66
C GLY A 227 -15.76 -8.81 -0.48
N GLN A 228 -15.82 -9.40 0.73
CA GLN A 228 -15.14 -8.90 1.91
C GLN A 228 -13.71 -9.47 2.05
N GLY A 229 -12.91 -8.87 2.94
CA GLY A 229 -11.53 -9.30 3.19
C GLY A 229 -10.90 -8.58 4.37
N ILE A 230 -9.58 -8.80 4.53
CA ILE A 230 -8.76 -8.15 5.54
C ILE A 230 -7.46 -7.65 4.91
N PRO A 231 -7.06 -6.37 5.14
CA PRO A 231 -5.79 -5.84 4.64
C PRO A 231 -4.59 -6.69 5.08
N PRO A 232 -3.48 -6.71 4.30
CA PRO A 232 -2.24 -7.34 4.73
C PRO A 232 -1.75 -6.76 6.07
N HIS A 233 -1.47 -7.62 7.04
CA HIS A 233 -0.99 -7.27 8.38
C HIS A 233 -0.12 -8.38 8.96
N VAL A 234 0.60 -8.07 10.01
CA VAL A 234 1.24 -9.04 10.90
C VAL A 234 0.53 -8.92 12.25
N ASP A 235 0.18 -10.05 12.86
CA ASP A 235 -0.41 -10.03 14.21
C ASP A 235 0.57 -9.42 15.21
N THR A 236 0.05 -8.62 16.14
CA THR A 236 0.87 -7.83 17.09
C THR A 236 1.83 -8.71 17.88
N HIS A 237 3.12 -8.45 17.76
CA HIS A 237 4.19 -9.25 18.37
C HIS A 237 4.20 -9.16 19.90
N SER A 238 3.92 -7.96 20.47
CA SER A 238 3.86 -7.72 21.91
C SER A 238 2.62 -8.29 22.59
N ALA A 239 1.56 -8.55 21.80
CA ALA A 239 0.30 -9.08 22.33
C ALA A 239 0.27 -10.60 22.39
N PHE A 240 0.87 -11.29 21.39
CA PHE A 240 0.69 -12.74 21.20
C PHE A 240 2.01 -13.48 21.10
N GLU A 241 2.01 -14.74 21.56
CA GLU A 241 3.16 -15.63 21.44
C GLU A 241 3.44 -16.08 19.98
N ASP A 242 4.43 -16.96 19.81
CA ASP A 242 4.94 -17.36 18.50
C ASP A 242 3.89 -18.04 17.63
N THR A 243 3.12 -18.97 18.16
CA THR A 243 2.20 -19.77 17.36
C THR A 243 0.83 -19.13 17.24
N ILE A 244 0.39 -18.93 15.99
CA ILE A 244 -0.98 -18.52 15.65
C ILE A 244 -1.62 -19.58 14.80
N MET A 245 -2.84 -19.95 15.13
CA MET A 245 -3.63 -20.90 14.36
C MET A 245 -4.90 -20.24 13.84
N SER A 246 -5.29 -20.55 12.61
CA SER A 246 -6.53 -20.08 12.01
C SER A 246 -7.27 -21.24 11.34
N LEU A 247 -8.43 -21.63 11.87
CA LEU A 247 -9.32 -22.63 11.29
C LEU A 247 -10.29 -21.95 10.33
N SER A 248 -10.40 -22.45 9.11
CA SER A 248 -11.30 -21.94 8.05
C SER A 248 -12.55 -22.77 7.95
N LEU A 249 -13.73 -22.16 8.17
CA LEU A 249 -15.04 -22.79 8.14
C LEU A 249 -15.97 -22.08 7.14
N GLY A 250 -17.02 -22.78 6.67
CA GLY A 250 -18.06 -22.26 5.78
C GLY A 250 -17.68 -22.25 4.30
N ALA A 251 -16.55 -21.64 3.96
CA ALA A 251 -16.06 -21.58 2.57
C ALA A 251 -14.55 -21.51 2.49
N GLN A 252 -14.00 -21.99 1.37
CA GLN A 252 -12.58 -21.79 1.07
C GLN A 252 -12.27 -20.34 0.70
N THR A 253 -11.01 -19.92 0.87
CA THR A 253 -10.51 -18.61 0.45
C THR A 253 -9.05 -18.69 0.05
N VAL A 254 -8.55 -17.64 -0.64
CA VAL A 254 -7.13 -17.45 -0.89
C VAL A 254 -6.60 -16.38 0.05
N MET A 255 -5.57 -16.72 0.82
CA MET A 255 -4.82 -15.81 1.68
C MET A 255 -3.47 -15.49 1.03
N GLU A 256 -3.17 -14.21 0.90
CA GLU A 256 -1.92 -13.72 0.30
C GLU A 256 -0.90 -13.44 1.40
N PHE A 257 0.26 -14.07 1.30
CA PHE A 257 1.43 -13.84 2.14
C PHE A 257 2.43 -13.00 1.36
N ARG A 258 2.91 -11.90 1.96
CA ARG A 258 3.85 -10.96 1.33
C ARG A 258 5.09 -10.80 2.20
N HIS A 259 6.22 -11.17 1.65
CA HIS A 259 7.51 -10.97 2.29
C HIS A 259 8.03 -9.54 2.06
N PRO A 260 8.82 -8.97 2.99
CA PRO A 260 9.45 -7.66 2.82
C PRO A 260 10.32 -7.49 1.58
N ASP A 261 10.93 -8.56 1.07
CA ASP A 261 11.74 -8.53 -0.17
C ASP A 261 10.93 -8.48 -1.47
N GLY A 262 9.58 -8.51 -1.38
CA GLY A 262 8.68 -8.46 -2.51
C GLY A 262 8.11 -9.82 -2.94
N ARG A 263 8.56 -10.95 -2.38
CA ARG A 263 7.95 -12.26 -2.64
C ARG A 263 6.48 -12.26 -2.23
N LEU A 264 5.63 -12.82 -3.08
CA LEU A 264 4.19 -12.99 -2.86
C LEU A 264 3.84 -14.47 -3.01
N VAL A 265 3.20 -15.04 -1.99
CA VAL A 265 2.67 -16.40 -2.01
C VAL A 265 1.18 -16.37 -1.71
N ALA A 266 0.36 -16.82 -2.64
CA ALA A 266 -1.09 -16.92 -2.47
C ALA A 266 -1.45 -18.38 -2.13
N VAL A 267 -1.91 -18.60 -0.90
CA VAL A 267 -2.21 -19.92 -0.34
C VAL A 267 -3.72 -20.14 -0.34
N VAL A 268 -4.16 -21.23 -0.92
CA VAL A 268 -5.56 -21.66 -0.82
C VAL A 268 -5.78 -22.26 0.57
N LEU A 269 -6.74 -21.73 1.30
CA LEU A 269 -7.24 -22.26 2.57
C LEU A 269 -8.55 -23.00 2.29
N PRO A 270 -8.53 -24.33 2.15
CA PRO A 270 -9.74 -25.11 1.92
C PRO A 270 -10.74 -24.99 3.07
N LEU A 271 -11.97 -25.38 2.81
CA LEU A 271 -12.98 -25.57 3.84
C LEU A 271 -12.47 -26.57 4.90
N ARG A 272 -12.70 -26.31 6.17
CA ARG A 272 -12.27 -27.10 7.33
C ARG A 272 -10.74 -27.26 7.47
N SER A 273 -9.96 -26.39 6.84
CA SER A 273 -8.49 -26.43 6.97
C SER A 273 -8.00 -25.63 8.18
N LEU A 274 -6.93 -26.13 8.80
CA LEU A 274 -6.18 -25.43 9.85
C LEU A 274 -4.91 -24.84 9.25
N LEU A 275 -4.75 -23.54 9.38
CA LEU A 275 -3.52 -22.79 9.09
C LEU A 275 -2.76 -22.61 10.40
N VAL A 276 -1.46 -22.96 10.41
CA VAL A 276 -0.55 -22.72 11.53
C VAL A 276 0.59 -21.83 11.06
N MET A 277 0.84 -20.72 11.76
CA MET A 277 1.91 -19.76 11.49
C MET A 277 2.88 -19.75 12.68
N LYS A 278 4.18 -19.97 12.39
CA LYS A 278 5.29 -19.93 13.36
C LYS A 278 6.50 -19.24 12.72
N GLY A 279 7.45 -18.77 13.53
CA GLY A 279 8.72 -18.23 13.03
C GLY A 279 8.55 -17.13 11.99
N GLU A 280 9.19 -17.25 10.81
CA GLU A 280 9.12 -16.23 9.75
C GLU A 280 7.68 -15.94 9.28
N SER A 281 6.87 -16.97 9.05
CA SER A 281 5.49 -16.80 8.59
C SER A 281 4.64 -16.01 9.58
N ARG A 282 4.98 -16.05 10.87
CA ARG A 282 4.31 -15.36 11.96
C ARG A 282 4.80 -13.92 12.15
N TYR A 283 6.12 -13.68 12.03
CA TYR A 283 6.73 -12.42 12.43
C TYR A 283 7.17 -11.54 11.26
N LEU A 284 7.46 -12.12 10.10
CA LEU A 284 8.04 -11.40 8.96
C LEU A 284 7.06 -11.23 7.80
N TRP A 285 6.28 -12.27 7.49
CA TRP A 285 5.32 -12.22 6.39
C TRP A 285 4.04 -11.50 6.81
N THR A 286 3.63 -10.47 6.06
CA THR A 286 2.28 -9.96 6.17
C THR A 286 1.32 -10.93 5.49
N HIS A 287 0.14 -11.14 6.09
CA HIS A 287 -0.91 -11.98 5.53
C HIS A 287 -2.23 -11.20 5.43
N GLY A 288 -3.01 -11.49 4.40
CA GLY A 288 -4.27 -10.79 4.16
C GLY A 288 -5.16 -11.49 3.14
N ILE A 289 -6.42 -11.07 3.06
CA ILE A 289 -7.41 -11.57 2.12
C ILE A 289 -7.90 -10.39 1.29
N THR A 290 -7.53 -10.38 0.01
CA THR A 290 -7.94 -9.31 -0.92
C THR A 290 -9.45 -9.34 -1.13
N PRO A 291 -10.19 -8.22 -0.97
CA PRO A 291 -11.63 -8.16 -1.21
C PRO A 291 -11.96 -8.44 -2.68
N ARG A 292 -12.63 -9.58 -2.97
CA ARG A 292 -13.08 -9.99 -4.30
C ARG A 292 -14.18 -11.05 -4.22
N LYS A 293 -15.00 -11.17 -5.25
CA LYS A 293 -16.11 -12.14 -5.30
C LYS A 293 -15.68 -13.53 -5.77
N PHE A 294 -14.55 -13.64 -6.46
CA PHE A 294 -14.01 -14.88 -6.99
C PHE A 294 -12.54 -14.99 -6.63
N ASP A 295 -12.11 -16.15 -6.22
CA ASP A 295 -10.71 -16.52 -6.06
C ASP A 295 -10.21 -17.31 -7.27
N MET A 296 -8.96 -17.10 -7.66
CA MET A 296 -8.27 -18.00 -8.56
C MET A 296 -7.72 -19.15 -7.73
N VAL A 297 -8.03 -20.36 -8.16
CA VAL A 297 -7.65 -21.59 -7.48
C VAL A 297 -7.13 -22.61 -8.49
N PRO A 298 -6.32 -23.59 -8.07
CA PRO A 298 -5.96 -24.74 -8.90
C PRO A 298 -7.19 -25.54 -9.32
N THR A 299 -7.16 -26.11 -10.53
CA THR A 299 -8.14 -27.13 -10.96
C THR A 299 -8.05 -28.38 -10.09
N ALA A 300 -9.11 -29.19 -10.07
CA ALA A 300 -9.19 -30.39 -9.25
C ALA A 300 -8.12 -31.45 -9.60
N ASP A 301 -7.66 -31.46 -10.86
CA ASP A 301 -6.67 -32.43 -11.40
C ASP A 301 -5.22 -32.09 -11.00
N SER A 302 -5.01 -31.12 -10.14
CA SER A 302 -3.67 -30.73 -9.67
C SER A 302 -3.26 -31.60 -8.49
N ASP A 303 -2.27 -32.49 -8.66
CA ASP A 303 -1.71 -33.41 -7.66
C ASP A 303 -0.90 -32.74 -6.53
N CYS A 304 -0.96 -31.43 -6.39
CA CYS A 304 -0.17 -30.70 -5.40
C CYS A 304 -0.85 -30.74 -4.01
N PRO A 305 -0.22 -31.31 -2.96
CA PRO A 305 -0.82 -31.45 -1.62
C PRO A 305 -1.08 -30.12 -0.93
N ILE A 306 -0.33 -29.06 -1.30
CA ILE A 306 -0.55 -27.68 -0.81
C ILE A 306 -0.78 -26.80 -2.04
N ARG A 307 -2.01 -26.30 -2.16
CA ARG A 307 -2.44 -25.51 -3.32
C ARG A 307 -1.99 -24.05 -3.17
N THR A 308 -0.85 -23.70 -3.77
CA THR A 308 -0.43 -22.31 -3.95
C THR A 308 -0.80 -21.82 -5.34
N VAL A 309 -1.37 -20.61 -5.42
CA VAL A 309 -1.80 -20.02 -6.72
C VAL A 309 -0.61 -19.39 -7.45
N SER A 310 0.44 -19.04 -6.73
CA SER A 310 1.56 -18.25 -7.27
C SER A 310 2.41 -19.00 -8.31
N ASN A 311 2.29 -20.33 -8.41
CA ASN A 311 3.23 -21.19 -9.14
C ASN A 311 2.60 -22.24 -10.03
N LEU A 312 1.29 -22.22 -10.15
CA LEU A 312 0.64 -23.16 -11.03
C LEU A 312 0.82 -22.71 -12.46
N ALA A 313 1.22 -23.66 -13.30
CA ALA A 313 1.17 -23.47 -14.72
C ALA A 313 -0.16 -22.80 -15.09
N GLN A 314 -0.11 -21.77 -15.91
CA GLN A 314 -1.28 -20.98 -16.34
C GLN A 314 -2.39 -21.86 -16.96
N ASN A 315 -2.09 -23.12 -17.25
CA ASN A 315 -3.02 -24.14 -17.74
C ASN A 315 -3.76 -24.90 -16.63
N LYS A 316 -3.53 -24.63 -15.35
CA LYS A 316 -4.15 -25.33 -14.20
C LYS A 316 -4.93 -24.42 -13.25
N LEU A 317 -5.26 -23.19 -13.65
CA LEU A 317 -6.03 -22.25 -12.84
C LEU A 317 -7.49 -22.15 -13.30
N THR A 318 -8.40 -22.00 -12.32
CA THR A 318 -9.82 -21.67 -12.54
C THR A 318 -10.32 -20.66 -11.52
N LEU A 319 -11.60 -20.28 -11.60
CA LEU A 319 -12.26 -19.38 -10.66
C LEU A 319 -13.16 -20.16 -9.70
N ASN A 320 -13.05 -19.81 -8.42
CA ASN A 320 -13.97 -20.25 -7.38
C ASN A 320 -14.74 -19.07 -6.81
N LYS A 321 -16.07 -19.13 -6.79
CA LYS A 321 -16.94 -18.11 -6.18
C LYS A 321 -16.75 -18.16 -4.66
N ARG A 322 -16.56 -17.01 -4.03
CA ARG A 322 -16.52 -16.90 -2.57
C ARG A 322 -17.90 -16.95 -1.99
N ASP A 323 -18.10 -17.80 -1.02
CA ASP A 323 -19.24 -17.82 -0.13
C ASP A 323 -18.87 -17.26 1.25
N THR A 324 -19.78 -17.36 2.23
CA THR A 324 -19.51 -16.88 3.58
C THR A 324 -18.47 -17.76 4.27
N ARG A 325 -17.33 -17.16 4.60
CA ARG A 325 -16.25 -17.80 5.34
C ARG A 325 -16.22 -17.31 6.78
N THR A 326 -16.11 -18.23 7.73
CA THR A 326 -15.85 -17.93 9.13
C THR A 326 -14.47 -18.47 9.53
N SER A 327 -13.62 -17.63 10.12
CA SER A 327 -12.32 -18.07 10.64
C SER A 327 -12.27 -17.98 12.15
N PHE A 328 -11.75 -19.04 12.79
CA PHE A 328 -11.44 -19.10 14.21
C PHE A 328 -9.95 -18.95 14.36
N THR A 329 -9.48 -17.78 14.82
CA THR A 329 -8.04 -17.51 14.97
C THR A 329 -7.68 -17.55 16.44
N PHE A 330 -6.90 -18.56 16.82
CA PHE A 330 -6.47 -18.85 18.19
C PHE A 330 -5.07 -18.30 18.43
N ARG A 331 -4.88 -17.67 19.60
CA ARG A 331 -3.62 -17.08 20.03
C ARG A 331 -3.40 -17.30 21.53
N LYS A 332 -2.15 -17.31 21.94
CA LYS A 332 -1.75 -17.23 23.34
C LYS A 332 -1.31 -15.82 23.67
N ILE A 333 -1.87 -15.23 24.73
CA ILE A 333 -1.45 -13.92 25.21
C ILE A 333 -0.01 -13.99 25.71
N ARG A 334 0.78 -13.04 25.30
CA ARG A 334 2.18 -12.90 25.71
C ARG A 334 2.28 -12.03 26.96
N HIS A 335 2.80 -12.59 28.04
CA HIS A 335 3.08 -11.85 29.28
C HIS A 335 4.53 -11.37 29.37
N GLU A 336 5.44 -12.05 28.70
CA GLU A 336 6.87 -11.69 28.65
C GLU A 336 7.20 -10.78 27.46
N SER A 337 8.40 -10.17 27.49
CA SER A 337 8.91 -9.41 26.35
C SER A 337 9.09 -10.30 25.13
N CYS A 338 8.82 -9.78 23.93
CA CYS A 338 8.94 -10.52 22.70
C CYS A 338 10.40 -10.88 22.35
N ASN A 339 10.66 -12.16 22.06
CA ASN A 339 11.96 -12.67 21.63
C ASN A 339 12.12 -12.72 20.08
N CYS A 340 11.24 -12.09 19.34
CA CYS A 340 11.22 -12.12 17.86
C CYS A 340 12.50 -11.56 17.21
N GLY A 341 13.24 -10.66 17.88
CA GLY A 341 14.57 -10.20 17.44
C GLY A 341 15.64 -11.29 17.32
N LYS A 342 15.38 -12.52 17.87
CA LYS A 342 16.23 -13.70 17.66
C LYS A 342 15.86 -14.50 16.40
N ILE A 343 14.59 -14.40 15.96
CA ILE A 343 14.02 -15.12 14.81
C ILE A 343 14.07 -14.24 13.57
N VAL A 344 13.82 -12.94 13.77
CA VAL A 344 13.90 -11.91 12.74
C VAL A 344 15.08 -11.01 13.13
N PRO A 345 16.15 -10.93 12.35
CA PRO A 345 17.23 -10.00 12.67
C PRO A 345 16.66 -8.60 12.84
N SER A 346 16.60 -8.13 14.09
CA SER A 346 16.28 -6.78 14.55
C SER A 346 15.21 -6.00 13.73
N GLN A 347 13.95 -6.45 13.73
CA GLN A 347 12.81 -5.63 13.27
C GLN A 347 11.89 -5.19 14.42
N HIS A 348 12.35 -5.21 15.66
CA HIS A 348 11.55 -4.88 16.85
C HIS A 348 11.78 -3.52 17.46
N ASP A 349 12.49 -2.67 16.78
CA ASP A 349 12.27 -1.25 17.00
C ASP A 349 11.26 -0.77 15.95
N SER A 350 10.24 -0.08 16.40
CA SER A 350 9.40 0.82 15.60
C SER A 350 10.22 1.34 14.42
N ALA A 351 9.84 0.99 13.18
CA ALA A 351 10.53 1.25 11.92
C ALA A 351 11.97 1.69 12.18
N SER A 352 12.94 0.76 12.17
CA SER A 352 14.26 1.05 12.72
C SER A 352 14.82 2.27 12.01
N LEU A 353 14.71 3.41 12.69
CA LEU A 353 15.36 4.64 12.30
C LEU A 353 16.84 4.31 12.12
N PRO A 354 17.53 4.94 11.18
CA PRO A 354 18.93 4.68 10.91
C PRO A 354 19.74 4.68 12.20
N GLY A 355 20.41 3.58 12.50
CA GLY A 355 21.21 3.43 13.72
C GLY A 355 22.53 4.19 13.69
N CYS A 356 22.87 4.80 12.53
CA CYS A 356 24.06 5.61 12.38
C CYS A 356 23.83 6.81 11.44
N GLN A 357 24.70 7.80 11.50
CA GLN A 357 24.67 9.02 10.68
C GLN A 357 24.69 8.73 9.16
N ALA A 358 25.43 7.69 8.74
CA ALA A 358 25.55 7.33 7.33
C ALA A 358 24.22 6.76 6.78
N ASP A 359 23.57 5.87 7.53
CA ASP A 359 22.29 5.30 7.14
C ASP A 359 21.18 6.37 7.14
N ALA A 360 21.23 7.31 8.10
CA ALA A 360 20.33 8.46 8.15
C ALA A 360 20.47 9.35 6.90
N ALA A 361 21.71 9.68 6.53
CA ALA A 361 21.99 10.47 5.35
C ALA A 361 21.56 9.75 4.06
N HIS A 362 21.74 8.43 3.99
CA HIS A 362 21.30 7.61 2.84
C HIS A 362 19.78 7.59 2.70
N LEU A 363 19.03 7.39 3.79
CA LEU A 363 17.57 7.43 3.79
C LEU A 363 17.05 8.81 3.34
N GLU A 364 17.62 9.89 3.87
CA GLU A 364 17.27 11.25 3.50
C GLU A 364 17.65 11.56 2.04
N GLN A 365 18.78 11.04 1.55
CA GLN A 365 19.16 11.15 0.14
C GLN A 365 18.11 10.52 -0.77
N GLN A 366 17.66 9.31 -0.45
CA GLN A 366 16.71 8.55 -1.25
C GLN A 366 15.29 9.09 -1.19
N TYR A 367 14.79 9.43 0.01
CA TYR A 367 13.38 9.77 0.24
C TYR A 367 13.12 11.26 0.50
N VAL A 368 14.14 12.11 0.49
CA VAL A 368 13.98 13.55 0.60
C VAL A 368 14.68 14.24 -0.57
N HIS A 369 16.00 14.18 -0.67
CA HIS A 369 16.78 15.00 -1.61
C HIS A 369 16.45 14.67 -3.06
N GLN A 370 16.57 13.40 -3.48
CA GLN A 370 16.25 12.97 -4.85
C GLN A 370 14.77 13.19 -5.20
N VAL A 371 13.87 13.00 -4.23
CA VAL A 371 12.44 13.18 -4.47
C VAL A 371 12.11 14.64 -4.70
N TYR A 372 12.60 15.58 -3.88
CA TYR A 372 12.33 17.00 -4.08
C TYR A 372 12.94 17.56 -5.37
N ASP A 373 14.10 17.07 -5.80
CA ASP A 373 14.65 17.39 -7.12
C ASP A 373 13.75 16.90 -8.26
N ALA A 374 13.25 15.66 -8.16
CA ALA A 374 12.38 15.07 -9.19
C ALA A 374 11.00 15.75 -9.28
N ILE A 375 10.42 16.18 -8.15
CA ILE A 375 9.08 16.78 -8.11
C ILE A 375 9.07 18.31 -8.13
N ALA A 376 10.22 18.98 -8.23
CA ALA A 376 10.38 20.43 -8.01
C ALA A 376 9.38 21.29 -8.77
N SER A 377 9.20 21.06 -10.07
CA SER A 377 8.25 21.83 -10.90
C SER A 377 6.79 21.63 -10.45
N HIS A 378 6.38 20.39 -10.18
CA HIS A 378 5.03 20.10 -9.71
C HIS A 378 4.81 20.59 -8.28
N PHE A 379 5.83 20.49 -7.41
CA PHE A 379 5.80 21.06 -6.06
C PHE A 379 5.59 22.57 -6.12
N SER A 380 6.38 23.27 -6.94
CA SER A 380 6.27 24.72 -7.13
C SER A 380 4.90 25.13 -7.68
N SER A 381 4.33 24.36 -8.63
CA SER A 381 3.02 24.64 -9.21
C SER A 381 1.83 24.43 -8.26
N THR A 382 2.02 23.74 -7.14
CA THR A 382 0.95 23.40 -6.18
C THR A 382 1.08 24.08 -4.81
N ARG A 383 2.16 24.82 -4.55
CA ARG A 383 2.48 25.42 -3.24
C ARG A 383 2.71 26.94 -3.35
N HIS A 384 1.67 27.67 -3.72
CA HIS A 384 1.78 29.11 -3.97
C HIS A 384 1.48 30.00 -2.76
N SER A 385 0.48 29.62 -1.93
CA SER A 385 0.01 30.50 -0.87
C SER A 385 0.86 30.40 0.39
N PRO A 386 1.47 31.49 0.86
CA PRO A 386 2.12 31.55 2.16
C PRO A 386 1.10 31.31 3.30
N TRP A 387 1.57 30.78 4.42
CA TRP A 387 0.73 30.59 5.61
C TRP A 387 0.59 31.90 6.39
N PRO A 388 -0.63 32.30 6.83
CA PRO A 388 -0.87 33.63 7.43
C PRO A 388 0.03 33.93 8.63
N ARG A 389 0.15 32.99 9.59
CA ARG A 389 0.97 33.24 10.79
C ARG A 389 2.47 33.31 10.51
N VAL A 390 2.96 32.67 9.44
CA VAL A 390 4.34 32.87 8.98
C VAL A 390 4.49 34.25 8.37
N CYS A 391 3.49 34.74 7.62
CA CYS A 391 3.48 36.13 7.12
C CYS A 391 3.46 37.12 8.26
N ASP A 392 2.64 36.92 9.29
CA ASP A 392 2.58 37.80 10.47
C ASP A 392 3.95 37.93 11.15
N PHE A 393 4.65 36.80 11.34
CA PHE A 393 6.02 36.77 11.87
C PHE A 393 6.98 37.57 10.98
N LEU A 394 6.96 37.34 9.66
CA LEU A 394 7.85 37.99 8.72
C LEU A 394 7.58 39.50 8.66
N CYS A 395 6.31 39.90 8.69
CA CYS A 395 5.92 41.35 8.69
C CYS A 395 6.21 42.05 10.01
N SER A 396 6.38 41.31 11.11
CA SER A 396 6.77 41.89 12.41
C SER A 396 8.26 42.22 12.52
N LEU A 397 9.09 41.74 11.59
CA LEU A 397 10.53 41.99 11.60
C LEU A 397 10.82 43.46 11.27
N PRO A 398 11.74 44.14 12.00
CA PRO A 398 12.15 45.48 11.72
C PRO A 398 12.72 45.66 10.30
N PRO A 399 12.52 46.82 9.67
CA PRO A 399 13.14 47.14 8.38
C PRO A 399 14.67 47.00 8.43
N GLY A 400 15.24 46.38 7.37
CA GLY A 400 16.67 46.11 7.28
C GLY A 400 17.14 44.86 8.00
N SER A 401 16.23 44.09 8.66
CA SER A 401 16.56 42.80 9.27
C SER A 401 17.09 41.83 8.23
N VAL A 402 18.08 41.01 8.60
CA VAL A 402 18.59 39.90 7.79
C VAL A 402 17.85 38.65 8.17
N LEU A 403 17.16 38.05 7.19
CA LEU A 403 16.36 36.84 7.32
C LEU A 403 17.04 35.69 6.57
N ALA A 404 17.19 34.52 7.21
CA ALA A 404 17.53 33.26 6.56
C ALA A 404 16.31 32.32 6.51
N ASP A 405 15.88 31.91 5.30
CA ASP A 405 14.87 30.87 5.07
C ASP A 405 15.59 29.55 4.78
N VAL A 406 15.72 28.69 5.81
CA VAL A 406 16.46 27.43 5.75
C VAL A 406 15.52 26.28 5.37
N GLY A 407 15.67 25.79 4.14
CA GLY A 407 14.73 24.90 3.46
C GLY A 407 13.64 25.70 2.74
N CYS A 408 14.04 26.74 1.98
CA CYS A 408 13.12 27.71 1.38
C CYS A 408 12.18 27.13 0.30
N GLY A 409 12.43 25.91 -0.15
CA GLY A 409 11.63 25.24 -1.19
C GLY A 409 11.56 26.07 -2.46
N ASN A 410 10.36 26.46 -2.87
CA ASN A 410 10.14 27.30 -4.06
C ASN A 410 10.19 28.82 -3.77
N GLY A 411 10.69 29.23 -2.60
CA GLY A 411 10.92 30.62 -2.24
C GLY A 411 9.66 31.43 -1.87
N LYS A 412 8.56 30.77 -1.51
CA LYS A 412 7.26 31.43 -1.29
C LYS A 412 7.25 32.45 -0.14
N TYR A 413 8.23 32.43 0.77
CA TYR A 413 8.33 33.34 1.90
C TYR A 413 9.35 34.46 1.68
N LEU A 414 10.27 34.33 0.71
CA LEU A 414 11.37 35.26 0.49
C LEU A 414 10.93 36.69 0.05
N GLY A 415 9.74 36.80 -0.55
CA GLY A 415 9.20 38.09 -1.02
C GLY A 415 8.07 38.63 -0.15
N VAL A 416 7.77 38.04 1.02
CA VAL A 416 6.62 38.47 1.86
C VAL A 416 6.82 39.83 2.50
N ASN A 417 7.99 40.09 3.04
CA ASN A 417 8.33 41.41 3.59
C ASN A 417 9.45 42.08 2.76
N PRO A 418 9.15 43.06 1.92
CA PRO A 418 10.15 43.70 1.08
C PRO A 418 11.13 44.62 1.84
N GLN A 419 10.88 44.87 3.14
CA GLN A 419 11.74 45.71 3.98
C GLN A 419 12.87 44.89 4.64
N VAL A 420 12.91 43.59 4.50
CA VAL A 420 13.97 42.73 5.06
C VAL A 420 14.89 42.21 3.95
N VAL A 421 16.14 41.96 4.31
CA VAL A 421 17.11 41.31 3.42
C VAL A 421 16.96 39.78 3.59
N ALA A 422 16.15 39.17 2.70
CA ALA A 422 15.86 37.73 2.78
C ALA A 422 16.82 36.91 1.90
N MET A 423 17.41 35.88 2.48
CA MET A 423 18.22 34.87 1.79
C MET A 423 17.61 33.51 2.02
N GLY A 424 17.52 32.68 0.96
CA GLY A 424 17.00 31.32 1.05
C GLY A 424 18.06 30.27 0.74
N CYS A 425 17.97 29.12 1.39
CA CYS A 425 18.73 27.94 0.98
C CYS A 425 17.85 26.68 1.00
N ASP A 426 18.16 25.76 0.11
CA ASP A 426 17.50 24.45 0.04
C ASP A 426 18.51 23.41 -0.48
N ARG A 427 18.32 22.15 -0.10
CA ARG A 427 19.16 21.06 -0.56
C ARG A 427 18.88 20.71 -2.04
N SER A 428 17.66 20.94 -2.51
CA SER A 428 17.25 20.67 -3.89
C SER A 428 17.75 21.75 -4.84
N SER A 429 18.67 21.38 -5.71
CA SER A 429 19.19 22.26 -6.77
C SER A 429 18.10 22.70 -7.75
N ALA A 430 17.12 21.83 -8.00
CA ALA A 430 15.99 22.12 -8.88
C ALA A 430 15.05 23.18 -8.29
N LEU A 431 14.77 23.14 -6.97
CA LEU A 431 13.98 24.18 -6.28
C LEU A 431 14.74 25.52 -6.23
N ILE A 432 16.04 25.50 -5.93
CA ILE A 432 16.88 26.71 -5.93
C ILE A 432 16.90 27.38 -7.30
N ARG A 433 16.97 26.62 -8.39
CA ARG A 433 16.87 27.18 -9.76
C ARG A 433 15.55 27.93 -9.96
N ILE A 434 14.42 27.36 -9.52
CA ILE A 434 13.11 28.02 -9.60
C ILE A 434 13.09 29.32 -8.80
N CYS A 435 13.73 29.37 -7.62
CA CYS A 435 13.84 30.58 -6.81
C CYS A 435 14.71 31.64 -7.48
N ALA A 436 15.85 31.24 -8.06
CA ALA A 436 16.75 32.14 -8.78
C ALA A 436 16.07 32.75 -10.04
N GLU A 437 15.29 31.97 -10.79
CA GLU A 437 14.47 32.44 -11.91
C GLU A 437 13.42 33.47 -11.49
N ARG A 438 12.99 33.47 -10.22
CA ARG A 438 12.09 34.46 -9.62
C ARG A 438 12.80 35.68 -9.08
N GLY A 439 14.13 35.74 -9.18
CA GLY A 439 14.95 36.87 -8.75
C GLY A 439 15.29 36.89 -7.25
N PHE A 440 15.08 35.75 -6.53
CA PHE A 440 15.42 35.67 -5.11
C PHE A 440 16.91 35.38 -4.88
N GLN A 441 17.45 35.89 -3.76
CA GLN A 441 18.79 35.59 -3.30
C GLN A 441 18.81 34.20 -2.65
N VAL A 442 19.35 33.20 -3.35
CA VAL A 442 19.30 31.79 -2.92
C VAL A 442 20.56 31.03 -3.26
N PHE A 443 20.84 29.96 -2.51
CA PHE A 443 21.95 29.04 -2.75
C PHE A 443 21.60 27.61 -2.32
N VAL A 444 22.29 26.61 -2.90
CA VAL A 444 22.14 25.22 -2.52
C VAL A 444 22.90 24.97 -1.23
N SER A 445 22.24 24.42 -0.21
CA SER A 445 22.87 24.09 1.07
C SER A 445 22.10 23.04 1.85
N ASP A 446 22.84 22.26 2.66
CA ASP A 446 22.24 21.41 3.69
C ASP A 446 21.83 22.25 4.89
N ALA A 447 20.63 21.99 5.43
CA ALA A 447 20.13 22.70 6.63
C ALA A 447 20.88 22.34 7.92
N LEU A 448 21.73 21.28 7.88
CA LEU A 448 22.63 20.91 8.98
C LEU A 448 23.95 21.69 8.96
N SER A 449 24.26 22.38 7.85
CA SER A 449 25.51 23.14 7.70
C SER A 449 25.31 24.25 6.67
N VAL A 450 24.77 25.36 7.10
CA VAL A 450 24.47 26.51 6.24
C VAL A 450 25.70 27.41 6.12
N PRO A 451 26.20 27.73 4.89
CA PRO A 451 27.42 28.50 4.68
C PRO A 451 27.24 29.99 4.94
N LEU A 452 26.61 30.35 6.04
CA LEU A 452 26.46 31.69 6.56
C LEU A 452 27.27 31.85 7.87
N ARG A 453 27.71 33.06 8.15
CA ARG A 453 28.49 33.37 9.35
C ARG A 453 27.62 33.19 10.61
N THR A 454 28.22 32.70 11.68
CA THR A 454 27.62 32.66 13.01
C THR A 454 27.17 34.08 13.43
N ALA A 455 26.02 34.19 14.08
CA ALA A 455 25.45 35.44 14.57
C ALA A 455 25.31 36.54 13.48
N SER A 456 24.87 36.17 12.27
CA SER A 456 24.72 37.06 11.14
C SER A 456 23.26 37.41 10.80
N CYS A 457 22.28 36.65 11.29
CA CYS A 457 20.87 36.84 10.97
C CYS A 457 20.08 37.41 12.16
N ASP A 458 19.18 38.33 11.89
CA ASP A 458 18.22 38.87 12.88
C ASP A 458 17.07 37.88 13.08
N ALA A 459 16.71 37.15 12.01
CA ALA A 459 15.70 36.12 12.06
C ALA A 459 16.06 34.91 11.18
N CYS A 460 15.57 33.74 11.58
CA CYS A 460 15.60 32.52 10.76
C CYS A 460 14.19 31.93 10.68
N ILE A 461 13.83 31.33 9.53
CA ILE A 461 12.65 30.48 9.42
C ILE A 461 13.03 29.10 8.90
N SER A 462 12.32 28.07 9.37
CA SER A 462 12.43 26.69 8.88
C SER A 462 11.03 26.08 8.84
N ILE A 463 10.40 26.16 7.67
CA ILE A 463 8.98 25.89 7.49
C ILE A 463 8.79 24.56 6.78
N ALA A 464 8.38 23.53 7.52
CA ALA A 464 8.14 22.19 7.01
C ALA A 464 9.42 21.51 6.47
N VAL A 465 10.53 21.60 7.22
CA VAL A 465 11.86 21.08 6.87
C VAL A 465 12.35 20.04 7.88
N ILE A 466 12.39 20.39 9.18
CA ILE A 466 13.04 19.57 10.22
C ILE A 466 12.44 18.17 10.34
N HIS A 467 11.19 17.99 9.99
CA HIS A 467 10.51 16.69 9.96
C HIS A 467 11.01 15.76 8.84
N HIS A 468 11.91 16.19 7.97
CA HIS A 468 12.57 15.36 6.97
C HIS A 468 13.86 14.71 7.45
N PHE A 469 14.36 15.10 8.61
CA PHE A 469 15.53 14.44 9.21
C PHE A 469 15.14 13.16 9.94
N SER A 470 15.81 12.08 9.60
CA SER A 470 15.42 10.73 9.97
C SER A 470 15.80 10.32 11.40
N THR A 471 16.71 11.06 12.06
CA THR A 471 17.08 10.80 13.46
C THR A 471 16.86 12.02 14.33
N ARG A 472 16.66 11.76 15.64
CA ARG A 472 16.47 12.81 16.63
C ARG A 472 17.67 13.75 16.73
N GLU A 473 18.88 13.22 16.64
CA GLU A 473 20.15 13.95 16.68
C GLU A 473 20.22 14.93 15.50
N ARG A 474 19.89 14.47 14.28
CA ARG A 474 19.90 15.34 13.08
C ARG A 474 18.84 16.43 13.14
N ARG A 475 17.65 16.15 13.71
CA ARG A 475 16.64 17.18 13.98
C ARG A 475 17.13 18.22 14.97
N LEU A 476 17.81 17.78 16.04
CA LEU A 476 18.44 18.67 17.02
C LEU A 476 19.57 19.51 16.41
N ASP A 477 20.40 18.92 15.56
CA ASP A 477 21.51 19.61 14.90
C ASP A 477 21.00 20.66 13.91
N ALA A 478 19.90 20.40 13.21
CA ALA A 478 19.24 21.43 12.38
C ALA A 478 18.74 22.62 13.21
N ILE A 479 18.20 22.39 14.42
CA ILE A 479 17.78 23.47 15.32
C ILE A 479 19.00 24.26 15.82
N LYS A 480 20.09 23.55 16.23
CA LYS A 480 21.35 24.20 16.63
C LYS A 480 21.92 25.07 15.51
N GLU A 481 21.82 24.62 14.26
CA GLU A 481 22.29 25.36 13.11
C GLU A 481 21.50 26.66 12.90
N LEU A 482 20.17 26.63 13.04
CA LEU A 482 19.35 27.84 13.03
C LEU A 482 19.78 28.83 14.13
N VAL A 483 20.00 28.32 15.35
CA VAL A 483 20.46 29.14 16.50
C VAL A 483 21.86 29.70 16.29
N ARG A 484 22.76 28.96 15.66
CA ARG A 484 24.10 29.44 15.28
C ARG A 484 24.02 30.68 14.40
N LEU A 485 23.10 30.70 13.42
CA LEU A 485 22.92 31.78 12.48
C LEU A 485 22.40 33.07 13.16
N LEU A 486 21.58 32.93 14.21
CA LEU A 486 20.96 34.07 14.89
C LEU A 486 21.98 34.93 15.64
N LYS A 487 21.82 36.22 15.54
CA LYS A 487 22.42 37.21 16.44
C LYS A 487 21.87 37.04 17.86
N PRO A 488 22.56 37.52 18.92
CA PRO A 488 21.95 37.65 20.24
C PRO A 488 20.62 38.46 20.15
N GLY A 489 19.57 37.98 20.80
CA GLY A 489 18.23 38.54 20.72
C GLY A 489 17.43 38.18 19.47
N GLY A 490 18.05 37.56 18.44
CA GLY A 490 17.41 37.13 17.20
C GLY A 490 16.41 36.01 17.40
N GLN A 491 15.49 35.84 16.46
CA GLN A 491 14.37 34.90 16.58
C GLN A 491 14.37 33.83 15.46
N ALA A 492 13.97 32.60 15.78
CA ALA A 492 13.71 31.55 14.81
C ALA A 492 12.27 31.06 14.87
N LEU A 493 11.60 31.00 13.73
CA LEU A 493 10.29 30.38 13.59
C LEU A 493 10.42 29.00 12.93
N ILE A 494 9.96 27.96 13.61
CA ILE A 494 10.04 26.58 13.18
C ILE A 494 8.63 25.99 13.05
N TYR A 495 8.33 25.36 11.91
CA TYR A 495 7.10 24.62 11.64
C TYR A 495 7.44 23.17 11.29
N VAL A 496 6.78 22.22 11.96
CA VAL A 496 6.89 20.77 11.67
C VAL A 496 5.50 20.16 11.56
N TRP A 497 5.34 19.14 10.75
CA TRP A 497 4.06 18.42 10.66
C TRP A 497 3.73 17.75 11.99
N ALA A 498 2.49 18.00 12.46
CA ALA A 498 1.95 17.42 13.69
C ALA A 498 1.45 16.01 13.44
N PHE A 499 1.64 15.12 14.41
CA PHE A 499 0.98 13.81 14.46
C PHE A 499 -0.54 14.04 14.60
N GLU A 500 -0.95 14.99 15.43
CA GLU A 500 -2.33 15.41 15.65
C GLU A 500 -2.79 16.36 14.52
N GLN A 501 -3.45 15.79 13.51
CA GLN A 501 -3.97 16.56 12.36
C GLN A 501 -5.27 17.32 12.68
N GLU A 502 -5.87 17.07 13.86
CA GLU A 502 -6.96 17.85 14.43
C GLU A 502 -6.61 18.18 15.89
N TYR A 503 -6.61 19.47 16.24
CA TYR A 503 -6.32 19.93 17.59
C TYR A 503 -7.17 21.16 17.93
N ASN A 504 -7.78 21.21 19.14
CA ASN A 504 -8.64 22.30 19.61
C ASN A 504 -9.74 22.72 18.59
N LYS A 505 -10.44 21.75 18.01
CA LYS A 505 -11.49 21.93 16.98
C LYS A 505 -10.99 22.53 15.65
N GLN A 506 -9.70 22.73 15.49
CA GLN A 506 -9.08 23.09 14.21
C GLN A 506 -8.58 21.85 13.50
N LYS A 507 -9.17 21.59 12.33
CA LYS A 507 -8.83 20.44 11.50
C LYS A 507 -7.88 20.85 10.38
N SER A 508 -6.87 20.05 10.12
CA SER A 508 -5.98 20.23 8.99
C SER A 508 -6.73 20.09 7.67
N LYS A 509 -6.40 20.91 6.68
CA LYS A 509 -6.89 20.81 5.29
C LYS A 509 -6.53 19.48 4.61
N TYR A 510 -5.62 18.73 5.20
CA TYR A 510 -5.18 17.42 4.69
C TYR A 510 -6.06 16.26 5.17
N LEU A 511 -6.94 16.45 6.17
CA LEU A 511 -7.91 15.44 6.57
C LEU A 511 -9.20 15.55 5.75
N LYS A 512 -9.77 14.37 5.39
CA LYS A 512 -11.09 14.32 4.73
C LYS A 512 -12.18 14.67 5.74
N ASP A 513 -13.14 15.52 5.37
CA ASP A 513 -14.34 15.73 6.17
C ASP A 513 -15.18 14.45 6.15
N SER A 514 -15.42 13.87 7.30
CA SER A 514 -16.49 12.90 7.50
C SER A 514 -17.81 13.69 7.42
N LYS A 515 -18.45 13.71 6.24
CA LYS A 515 -19.82 14.22 6.12
C LYS A 515 -20.73 13.32 6.92
N GLU A 516 -21.23 13.81 8.04
CA GLU A 516 -22.44 13.30 8.68
C GLU A 516 -23.61 13.40 7.67
N ASN A 517 -24.26 12.26 7.45
CA ASN A 517 -25.48 12.18 6.67
C ASN A 517 -26.62 12.91 7.41
N GLN A 518 -26.91 14.16 7.04
CA GLN A 518 -28.25 14.72 7.16
C GLN A 518 -28.93 14.55 5.79
N ARG A 519 -29.88 13.64 5.69
CA ARG A 519 -30.82 13.55 4.58
C ARG A 519 -31.82 14.70 4.69
N PRO A 520 -32.16 15.34 3.57
CA PRO A 520 -33.54 15.60 3.19
C PRO A 520 -33.87 14.75 1.97
N GLU A 521 -35.04 14.11 2.02
CA GLU A 521 -35.71 13.52 0.86
C GLU A 521 -35.95 14.60 -0.18
N VAL A 522 -35.73 14.32 -1.46
CA VAL A 522 -36.63 14.54 -2.61
C VAL A 522 -35.94 14.19 -3.93
N SER A 523 -36.59 13.31 -4.69
CA SER A 523 -36.69 13.14 -6.16
C SER A 523 -35.46 12.93 -7.04
N ILE A 524 -35.40 11.73 -7.54
CA ILE A 524 -35.13 11.16 -8.89
C ILE A 524 -34.59 12.14 -9.95
N SER A 525 -33.33 11.95 -10.36
CA SER A 525 -32.99 11.86 -11.79
C SER A 525 -31.59 11.20 -11.97
N SER A 526 -31.59 10.24 -12.86
CA SER A 526 -30.48 9.40 -13.28
C SER A 526 -29.33 10.18 -13.94
N LYS A 527 -28.09 10.00 -13.44
CA LYS A 527 -26.88 10.03 -14.29
C LYS A 527 -25.78 9.16 -13.66
N GLN A 528 -25.41 8.15 -14.40
CA GLN A 528 -24.31 7.26 -14.15
C GLN A 528 -22.98 8.02 -14.11
N GLN A 529 -22.18 7.81 -13.08
CA GLN A 529 -20.74 8.06 -13.12
C GLN A 529 -20.00 6.84 -12.57
N SER A 530 -19.20 6.28 -13.44
CA SER A 530 -18.30 5.17 -13.24
C SER A 530 -17.18 5.52 -12.25
N SER A 531 -17.06 4.74 -11.18
CA SER A 531 -15.91 4.77 -10.27
C SER A 531 -14.79 3.87 -10.84
N VAL A 532 -13.66 4.45 -11.13
CA VAL A 532 -12.42 3.76 -11.51
C VAL A 532 -11.67 3.39 -10.23
N SER A 533 -11.52 2.09 -9.97
CA SER A 533 -10.64 1.55 -8.94
C SER A 533 -9.19 1.58 -9.42
N GLY A 534 -8.34 2.32 -8.70
CA GLY A 534 -6.90 2.35 -8.96
C GLY A 534 -6.19 1.11 -8.39
N HIS A 535 -5.53 0.36 -9.24
CA HIS A 535 -4.62 -0.72 -8.86
C HIS A 535 -3.23 -0.13 -8.59
N SER A 536 -2.67 -0.47 -7.44
CA SER A 536 -1.27 -0.18 -7.10
C SER A 536 -0.41 -1.35 -7.57
N SER A 537 0.34 -1.16 -8.64
CA SER A 537 1.40 -2.06 -9.08
C SER A 537 2.77 -1.48 -8.70
N VAL A 538 3.55 -2.27 -7.97
CA VAL A 538 4.95 -1.95 -7.68
C VAL A 538 5.78 -2.35 -8.91
N GLN A 539 6.41 -1.40 -9.56
CA GLN A 539 7.42 -1.66 -10.59
C GLN A 539 8.82 -1.34 -10.05
N THR A 540 9.69 -2.34 -10.18
CA THR A 540 11.13 -2.20 -9.95
C THR A 540 11.76 -1.58 -11.20
N ILE A 541 12.35 -0.38 -11.08
CA ILE A 541 13.12 0.25 -12.16
C ILE A 541 14.58 -0.09 -11.94
N ARG A 542 15.20 -0.78 -12.91
CA ARG A 542 16.65 -0.91 -13.03
C ARG A 542 17.17 0.37 -13.67
N LEU A 543 18.09 1.04 -13.01
CA LEU A 543 18.88 2.12 -13.60
C LEU A 543 20.14 1.53 -14.21
N PHE A 544 20.47 1.97 -15.41
CA PHE A 544 21.68 1.62 -16.15
C PHE A 544 22.92 2.20 -15.46
N GLU A 545 23.94 1.36 -15.33
CA GLU A 545 25.30 1.76 -15.00
C GLU A 545 26.00 2.19 -16.29
N ASP A 546 26.71 3.30 -16.23
CA ASP A 546 27.91 3.53 -17.06
C ASP A 546 28.86 4.46 -16.29
N ASN A 547 29.97 3.95 -15.89
CA ASN A 547 31.35 4.30 -16.13
C ASN A 547 32.32 3.98 -14.99
N GLU A 548 33.37 3.33 -15.43
CA GLU A 548 34.52 2.82 -14.74
C GLU A 548 35.31 3.89 -13.97
N ASN A 549 35.80 3.59 -12.76
CA ASN A 549 37.24 3.40 -12.46
C ASN A 549 37.54 3.17 -10.99
N GLU A 550 38.39 2.14 -10.79
CA GLU A 550 39.36 1.88 -9.74
C GLU A 550 38.97 1.48 -8.32
N LEU A 551 39.18 0.21 -8.12
CA LEU A 551 39.75 -0.54 -6.98
C LEU A 551 39.91 0.17 -5.63
N TYR A 552 39.09 -0.27 -4.66
CA TYR A 552 39.59 -0.73 -3.36
C TYR A 552 38.65 -1.81 -2.82
N MET A 553 39.19 -3.02 -2.62
CA MET A 553 38.49 -4.16 -2.05
C MET A 553 38.16 -3.90 -0.57
N VAL A 554 36.93 -3.50 -0.28
CA VAL A 554 36.31 -3.61 1.04
C VAL A 554 35.04 -4.42 0.87
N SER A 555 34.93 -5.52 1.63
CA SER A 555 33.76 -6.40 1.66
C SER A 555 32.44 -5.60 1.74
N PRO A 556 31.38 -5.94 0.97
CA PRO A 556 30.12 -5.23 1.06
C PRO A 556 29.48 -5.54 2.41
N LYS A 557 29.50 -4.59 3.33
CA LYS A 557 28.58 -4.58 4.47
C LYS A 557 27.17 -4.46 3.89
N GLN A 558 26.32 -5.42 4.19
CA GLN A 558 24.90 -5.44 3.82
C GLN A 558 24.27 -4.12 4.24
N VAL A 559 23.83 -3.34 3.26
CA VAL A 559 23.02 -2.13 3.48
C VAL A 559 21.63 -2.60 3.93
N THR A 560 21.32 -2.41 5.20
CA THR A 560 20.01 -2.69 5.77
C THR A 560 18.99 -1.70 5.17
N GLN A 561 18.12 -2.17 4.29
CA GLN A 561 17.00 -1.36 3.77
C GLN A 561 16.00 -1.08 4.90
N VAL A 562 15.90 0.18 5.31
CA VAL A 562 14.89 0.67 6.26
C VAL A 562 13.52 0.62 5.60
N LYS A 563 12.58 -0.15 6.17
CA LYS A 563 11.22 -0.29 5.63
C LYS A 563 10.25 0.55 6.41
N LEU A 564 9.95 1.76 5.91
CA LEU A 564 8.99 2.69 6.47
C LEU A 564 7.56 2.41 5.95
N SER A 565 6.55 2.60 6.82
CA SER A 565 5.15 2.50 6.42
C SER A 565 4.77 3.61 5.44
N VAL A 566 3.96 3.30 4.42
CA VAL A 566 3.46 4.29 3.47
C VAL A 566 2.12 4.83 3.96
N HIS A 567 2.06 6.15 4.14
CA HIS A 567 0.85 6.85 4.59
C HIS A 567 -0.24 6.88 3.52
N THR A 568 -1.48 6.66 3.93
CA THR A 568 -2.64 6.89 3.06
C THR A 568 -3.04 8.36 3.10
N ASN A 569 -2.94 9.08 1.98
CA ASN A 569 -3.28 10.49 1.90
C ASN A 569 -4.68 10.79 2.45
N ARG A 570 -4.79 11.87 3.26
CA ARG A 570 -6.03 12.36 3.88
C ARG A 570 -6.59 11.49 5.01
N THR A 571 -5.76 10.66 5.63
CA THR A 571 -6.09 9.94 6.87
C THR A 571 -5.27 10.49 8.04
N ALA A 572 -5.59 10.07 9.27
CA ALA A 572 -4.75 10.33 10.43
C ALA A 572 -3.43 9.56 10.34
N PHE A 573 -2.39 10.03 11.00
CA PHE A 573 -1.12 9.33 11.07
C PHE A 573 -1.19 8.18 12.09
N ASN A 574 -0.62 7.02 11.73
CA ASN A 574 -0.57 5.84 12.58
C ASN A 574 0.80 5.62 13.23
N THR A 575 1.85 6.23 12.65
CA THR A 575 3.25 6.16 13.13
C THR A 575 3.88 7.53 12.96
N GLN A 576 4.92 7.83 13.75
CA GLN A 576 5.66 9.10 13.63
C GLN A 576 6.57 9.12 12.41
N ASP A 577 7.22 7.97 12.10
CA ASP A 577 8.16 7.85 11.00
C ASP A 577 7.52 7.07 9.84
N LEU A 578 7.39 7.70 8.67
CA LEU A 578 6.61 7.16 7.56
C LEU A 578 7.00 7.77 6.20
N LEU A 579 6.56 7.11 5.15
CA LEU A 579 6.65 7.62 3.78
C LEU A 579 5.31 8.23 3.34
N VAL A 580 5.34 9.48 2.90
CA VAL A 580 4.15 10.19 2.38
C VAL A 580 4.19 10.20 0.86
N PRO A 581 3.19 9.61 0.17
CA PRO A 581 3.17 9.55 -1.28
C PRO A 581 2.88 10.92 -1.91
N TRP A 582 3.55 11.17 -3.04
CA TRP A 582 3.35 12.33 -3.89
C TRP A 582 2.95 11.88 -5.28
N HIS A 583 1.72 12.22 -5.70
CA HIS A 583 1.19 11.91 -7.02
C HIS A 583 1.37 13.11 -7.94
N LEU A 584 2.00 12.92 -9.09
CA LEU A 584 2.00 13.93 -10.15
C LEU A 584 0.60 13.98 -10.77
N LYS A 585 -0.05 15.15 -10.74
CA LYS A 585 -1.31 15.35 -11.47
C LYS A 585 -0.97 15.78 -12.89
N ASP A 586 -1.47 15.07 -13.91
CA ASP A 586 -1.36 15.49 -15.28
C ASP A 586 -2.01 16.89 -15.46
N GLY A 587 -1.18 17.91 -15.62
CA GLY A 587 -1.61 19.18 -16.17
C GLY A 587 -2.13 18.95 -17.59
N LYS A 588 -3.23 19.64 -17.97
CA LYS A 588 -3.94 19.60 -19.25
C LYS A 588 -3.12 19.00 -20.40
N ARG A 589 -3.59 17.87 -20.93
CA ARG A 589 -3.05 17.21 -22.13
C ARG A 589 -2.63 18.22 -23.18
N MET A 590 -1.35 18.50 -23.30
CA MET A 590 -0.77 18.89 -24.58
C MET A 590 -0.74 17.64 -25.46
N LYS A 591 -1.51 17.66 -26.55
CA LYS A 591 -1.44 16.66 -27.62
C LYS A 591 -0.07 16.75 -28.27
N ILE A 592 0.85 15.89 -27.87
CA ILE A 592 2.06 15.59 -28.65
C ILE A 592 2.26 14.08 -28.62
N SER A 593 2.15 13.50 -29.81
CA SER A 593 2.61 12.18 -30.32
C SER A 593 2.90 11.05 -29.32
N ASN A 594 2.11 9.97 -29.56
CA ASN A 594 2.48 8.56 -29.42
C ASN A 594 3.85 8.26 -28.79
N THR A 595 3.86 7.86 -27.52
CA THR A 595 4.66 6.74 -26.99
C THR A 595 4.28 6.48 -25.53
N GLU A 596 4.02 5.22 -25.24
CA GLU A 596 4.05 4.49 -23.98
C GLU A 596 3.13 4.89 -22.81
N ASN A 597 2.31 3.91 -22.41
CA ASN A 597 1.58 3.85 -21.13
C ASN A 597 2.57 3.81 -19.94
N SER A 598 2.90 4.96 -19.39
CA SER A 598 3.48 5.02 -18.05
C SER A 598 2.39 5.40 -17.07
N SER A 599 2.11 4.52 -16.11
CA SER A 599 1.47 4.92 -14.85
C SER A 599 2.28 6.10 -14.29
N THR A 600 1.60 7.21 -13.95
CA THR A 600 2.28 8.38 -13.37
C THR A 600 3.10 7.93 -12.16
N PRO A 601 4.40 8.23 -12.10
CA PRO A 601 5.25 7.77 -11.02
C PRO A 601 4.78 8.36 -9.70
N VAL A 602 4.70 7.52 -8.67
CA VAL A 602 4.40 7.93 -7.30
C VAL A 602 5.70 8.05 -6.56
N PHE A 603 6.04 9.26 -6.11
CA PHE A 603 7.21 9.51 -5.29
C PHE A 603 6.87 9.39 -3.81
N HIS A 604 7.78 8.89 -2.99
CA HIS A 604 7.60 8.72 -1.56
C HIS A 604 8.57 9.63 -0.81
N ARG A 605 8.04 10.46 0.11
CA ARG A 605 8.85 11.39 0.91
C ARG A 605 8.87 10.93 2.36
N TYR A 606 10.05 10.84 2.96
CA TYR A 606 10.17 10.56 4.38
C TYR A 606 9.69 11.72 5.24
N TYR A 607 8.93 11.40 6.29
CA TYR A 607 8.46 12.33 7.33
C TYR A 607 8.58 11.69 8.71
N HIS A 608 9.04 12.50 9.65
CA HIS A 608 8.83 12.32 11.08
C HIS A 608 7.76 13.30 11.53
N VAL A 609 6.56 12.82 11.90
CA VAL A 609 5.47 13.69 12.36
C VAL A 609 5.54 13.85 13.87
N PHE A 610 5.62 15.08 14.33
CA PHE A 610 5.88 15.44 15.72
C PHE A 610 4.64 15.31 16.60
N GLN A 611 4.76 14.68 17.75
CA GLN A 611 3.74 14.67 18.79
C GLN A 611 3.74 15.99 19.56
N LYS A 612 2.61 16.27 20.26
CA LYS A 612 2.48 17.45 21.13
C LYS A 612 3.62 17.53 22.15
N GLY A 613 4.31 18.65 22.20
CA GLY A 613 5.41 18.90 23.15
C GLY A 613 6.78 18.40 22.69
N GLU A 614 6.87 17.60 21.63
CA GLU A 614 8.15 17.03 21.16
C GLU A 614 9.08 18.10 20.58
N LEU A 615 8.53 19.05 19.79
CA LEU A 615 9.34 20.13 19.22
C LEU A 615 9.89 21.04 20.31
N GLU A 616 9.10 21.38 21.32
CA GLU A 616 9.50 22.18 22.48
C GLU A 616 10.60 21.48 23.29
N GLN A 617 10.48 20.16 23.49
CA GLN A 617 11.51 19.38 24.18
C GLN A 617 12.84 19.36 23.43
N LEU A 618 12.80 19.27 22.09
CA LEU A 618 14.00 19.37 21.26
C LEU A 618 14.64 20.75 21.35
N CYS A 619 13.83 21.80 21.24
CA CYS A 619 14.30 23.19 21.35
C CYS A 619 14.90 23.48 22.72
N GLY A 620 14.33 22.96 23.81
CA GLY A 620 14.83 23.10 25.18
C GLY A 620 16.20 22.48 25.45
N GLN A 621 16.69 21.61 24.53
CA GLN A 621 18.05 21.02 24.64
C GLN A 621 19.14 21.88 24.00
N VAL A 622 18.77 22.94 23.31
CA VAL A 622 19.73 23.87 22.71
C VAL A 622 20.05 24.96 23.72
N ALA A 623 21.30 25.04 24.12
CA ALA A 623 21.75 26.06 25.07
C ALA A 623 21.69 27.47 24.44
N GLY A 624 21.44 28.50 25.26
CA GLY A 624 21.45 29.91 24.85
C GLY A 624 20.22 30.30 24.03
N VAL A 625 19.07 29.64 24.21
CA VAL A 625 17.79 30.00 23.58
C VAL A 625 16.62 29.76 24.53
N LYS A 626 15.57 30.55 24.33
CA LYS A 626 14.28 30.39 25.02
C LYS A 626 13.15 30.15 24.03
N VAL A 627 12.24 29.23 24.36
CA VAL A 627 10.97 29.09 23.66
C VAL A 627 10.08 30.25 24.04
N GLN A 628 9.90 31.18 23.13
CA GLN A 628 9.08 32.37 23.34
C GLN A 628 7.59 32.05 23.20
N SER A 629 7.23 31.25 22.24
CA SER A 629 5.86 30.74 22.04
C SER A 629 5.84 29.41 21.34
N SER A 630 4.80 28.62 21.64
CA SER A 630 4.49 27.37 20.97
C SER A 630 2.99 27.29 20.70
N TYR A 631 2.60 26.83 19.52
CA TYR A 631 1.20 26.71 19.13
C TYR A 631 1.01 25.67 18.02
N HIS A 632 -0.25 25.25 17.83
CA HIS A 632 -0.66 24.41 16.71
C HIS A 632 -1.27 25.28 15.61
N ASP A 633 -0.87 25.06 14.35
CA ASP A 633 -1.41 25.78 13.18
C ASP A 633 -1.62 24.84 11.99
N GLN A 634 -2.88 24.62 11.62
CA GLN A 634 -3.31 23.86 10.44
C GLN A 634 -2.63 22.49 10.27
N GLY A 635 -2.46 21.72 11.35
CA GLY A 635 -1.81 20.40 11.33
C GLY A 635 -0.28 20.47 11.46
N ASN A 636 0.24 21.55 12.00
CA ASN A 636 1.66 21.73 12.32
C ASN A 636 1.85 22.13 13.78
N TRP A 637 2.91 21.64 14.41
CA TRP A 637 3.46 22.20 15.63
C TRP A 637 4.47 23.31 15.29
N CYS A 638 4.37 24.41 15.98
CA CYS A 638 5.08 25.63 15.68
C CYS A 638 5.75 26.17 16.93
N VAL A 639 7.00 26.59 16.81
CA VAL A 639 7.77 27.20 17.91
C VAL A 639 8.45 28.46 17.41
N ILE A 640 8.39 29.53 18.22
CA ILE A 640 9.27 30.71 18.09
C ILE A 640 10.33 30.61 19.18
N LEU A 641 11.58 30.54 18.75
CA LEU A 641 12.75 30.61 19.62
C LEU A 641 13.32 32.02 19.63
N GLN A 642 13.84 32.44 20.77
CA GLN A 642 14.66 33.64 20.90
C GLN A 642 16.01 33.28 21.45
N LYS A 643 17.09 33.72 20.79
CA LYS A 643 18.46 33.54 21.26
C LYS A 643 18.71 34.54 22.40
N ASP A 644 19.39 34.06 23.44
CA ASP A 644 19.77 34.89 24.58
C ASP A 644 20.66 36.06 24.13
N LEU A 645 20.67 37.16 24.91
CA LEU A 645 21.43 38.37 24.62
C LEU A 645 22.94 38.15 24.75
#